data_925462586f9479b60800fec512e0b9ad
#
_entry.id   925462586f9479b60800fec512e0b9ad
#
_cell.length_a   1.000
_cell.length_b   1.000
_cell.length_c   1.000
_cell.angle_alpha   90.00
_cell.angle_beta   90.00
_cell.angle_gamma   90.00
#
_symmetry.space_group_name_H-M   'P 1'
#
loop_
_entity.id
_entity.type
_entity.pdbx_description
1 polymer ?
#
loop_
_entity_poly.entity_id
_entity_poly.type
_entity_poly.pdbx_seq_one_letter_code
_entity_poly.pdbx_strand_id
1 'polypeptide(L)'
;QFVLKMNWGWFLPKQSPFSFIQILIGKEVMTKTYLKFRPRITVISLLVILSWAGLSARFFQIQVLNGNTYRTQGKKQGEAQKTLLANRGNIFDRKNTPLTRNIIHYNLAVHPSKIQDKISLAENIHNCTNRPIERYTKRMNTGKSFVYLERNLSKETCSNLIKNPVAGLILERKTRRSYTHGRIAAQIIGCTDVDDKGLTGIEKKFDHLLKGTPGWIIKQRNGLGDLNPKNSFPKKPPIDGSNIQLTIDLDYQCILQEELARRMEQTGAVGATGLLMNPHTGAILAMASLPDFDPNHPENSKTEYQKIKSITDQFEPGSTFKIVAATAAVELKTVSPEQEFNCENGSYLYNNLLIIDHEEFGLLNFSQIVANSSNVGIIKISETLGQNNLHRFARQYGFGSLTNINLMGEVSGTLRKTQDWSRISLAQISRGYEVGVTAIQLASAFAVVANGGFLIRPIIINQIIDAKGNRRYSEESEIIRKVASPDAMNILKEMLVKTVENGTGIEARIPGWNVAGKTGTARKFIDGKYSITKFVSNFVGFFPADNPQLLGLILLDEPKIGYHWGGVGAAPTFKKIMERIINIDDSIKRKIRSTQPDKEGSFLVKNPSPVFVKNEVNIPVPLGKNQIVRTDKIIIPDVRNMSLLKAMNTLKKNGLRTKINGSGKVIWQSPKPGTKITAGSICSIGLK
;
A
#
# COMPACT_ATOMS: atom_id res chain seq x y z
N GLN A 1 34.92 37.23 -14.73
CA GLN A 1 36.03 38.07 -15.28
C GLN A 1 35.43 39.13 -16.17
N PHE A 2 35.17 40.32 -15.64
CA PHE A 2 35.10 41.57 -16.38
C PHE A 2 35.76 42.62 -15.48
N VAL A 3 37.03 42.90 -15.76
CA VAL A 3 37.80 43.95 -15.15
C VAL A 3 37.49 45.22 -15.93
N LEU A 4 36.68 46.11 -15.37
CA LEU A 4 36.53 47.49 -15.83
C LEU A 4 37.74 48.25 -15.36
N LYS A 5 38.70 48.48 -16.31
CA LYS A 5 39.77 49.48 -16.18
C LYS A 5 39.11 50.85 -16.23
N MET A 6 38.92 51.46 -15.10
CA MET A 6 38.69 52.92 -15.06
C MET A 6 40.04 53.62 -15.18
N ASN A 7 40.23 54.26 -16.34
CA ASN A 7 41.38 55.16 -16.66
C ASN A 7 41.11 56.46 -15.98
N TRP A 8 41.82 56.77 -14.89
CA TRP A 8 41.85 58.08 -14.27
C TRP A 8 42.83 58.92 -15.04
N GLY A 9 42.40 59.58 -16.13
CA GLY A 9 43.13 60.65 -16.82
C GLY A 9 43.04 61.91 -16.01
N TRP A 10 44.17 62.40 -15.63
CA TRP A 10 44.53 63.61 -14.96
C TRP A 10 43.87 64.86 -15.59
N PHE A 11 43.09 65.62 -14.81
CA PHE A 11 42.96 67.04 -14.93
C PHE A 11 43.40 67.69 -13.60
N LEU A 12 44.69 67.94 -13.46
CA LEU A 12 45.20 68.94 -12.49
C LEU A 12 45.23 70.30 -13.17
N PRO A 13 44.47 71.29 -12.70
CA PRO A 13 44.67 72.63 -13.15
C PRO A 13 45.99 73.10 -12.58
N LYS A 14 46.91 73.41 -13.48
CA LYS A 14 48.25 74.04 -13.20
C LYS A 14 48.13 75.49 -12.76
N GLN A 15 47.29 75.77 -11.78
CA GLN A 15 47.40 77.10 -11.09
C GLN A 15 46.86 76.92 -9.66
N SER A 16 47.68 77.23 -8.69
CA SER A 16 47.30 77.17 -7.29
C SER A 16 46.22 78.21 -6.98
N PRO A 17 45.22 77.94 -6.17
CA PRO A 17 44.17 78.89 -5.80
C PRO A 17 44.69 80.08 -5.02
N PHE A 18 46.00 80.11 -4.72
CA PHE A 18 46.68 81.24 -4.04
C PHE A 18 47.02 82.39 -4.94
N SER A 19 47.06 82.24 -6.25
CA SER A 19 47.41 83.39 -7.15
C SER A 19 46.22 84.33 -7.41
N PHE A 20 44.97 83.89 -7.16
CA PHE A 20 43.81 84.81 -7.35
C PHE A 20 43.50 85.69 -6.15
N ILE A 21 43.96 85.36 -4.95
CA ILE A 21 43.72 86.11 -3.72
C ILE A 21 44.80 87.22 -3.60
N GLN A 22 45.93 87.10 -4.26
CA GLN A 22 47.04 88.17 -4.22
C GLN A 22 46.77 89.40 -5.08
N ILE A 23 45.80 89.40 -5.95
CA ILE A 23 45.46 90.51 -6.85
C ILE A 23 44.45 91.48 -6.25
N LEU A 24 43.69 91.07 -5.20
CA LEU A 24 42.62 91.92 -4.67
C LEU A 24 42.85 92.59 -3.31
N ILE A 25 43.97 92.35 -2.62
CA ILE A 25 44.28 93.01 -1.35
C ILE A 25 45.73 93.42 -1.33
N GLY A 26 46.02 94.76 -1.12
CA GLY A 26 47.36 95.33 -1.10
C GLY A 26 48.33 94.53 -0.22
N LYS A 27 49.54 94.29 -0.74
CA LYS A 27 50.60 93.44 -0.20
C LYS A 27 50.92 93.58 1.30
N GLU A 28 50.64 94.72 1.92
CA GLU A 28 51.00 94.97 3.33
C GLU A 28 49.94 94.55 4.33
N VAL A 29 48.64 94.52 3.99
CA VAL A 29 47.55 94.10 4.90
C VAL A 29 47.45 92.58 4.92
N MET A 30 47.78 91.95 3.82
CA MET A 30 47.64 90.44 3.73
C MET A 30 48.75 89.76 4.53
N THR A 31 49.96 90.30 4.64
CA THR A 31 51.05 89.62 5.36
C THR A 31 50.85 89.60 6.89
N LYS A 32 50.35 90.66 7.48
CA LYS A 32 50.08 90.69 8.95
C LYS A 32 48.84 89.88 9.37
N THR A 33 47.81 89.96 8.58
CA THR A 33 46.58 89.19 8.84
C THR A 33 46.80 87.70 8.60
N TYR A 34 47.52 87.33 7.54
CA TYR A 34 47.84 85.92 7.24
C TYR A 34 48.74 85.28 8.32
N LEU A 35 49.74 85.99 8.84
CA LEU A 35 50.56 85.50 9.94
C LEU A 35 49.81 85.31 11.25
N LYS A 36 48.80 86.14 11.51
CA LYS A 36 47.95 86.00 12.74
C LYS A 36 46.96 84.83 12.68
N PHE A 37 46.54 84.42 11.48
CA PHE A 37 45.59 83.29 11.30
C PHE A 37 46.27 81.97 10.93
N ARG A 38 47.53 81.98 10.56
CA ARG A 38 48.33 80.81 10.17
C ARG A 38 48.22 79.66 11.18
N PRO A 39 48.41 79.86 12.47
CA PRO A 39 48.33 78.76 13.41
C PRO A 39 46.91 78.19 13.51
N ARG A 40 45.88 79.03 13.34
CA ARG A 40 44.49 78.58 13.37
C ARG A 40 44.10 77.74 12.13
N ILE A 41 44.56 78.18 10.94
CA ILE A 41 44.35 77.45 9.70
C ILE A 41 45.12 76.15 9.72
N THR A 42 46.36 76.11 10.23
CA THR A 42 47.11 74.85 10.39
C THR A 42 46.45 73.88 11.33
N VAL A 43 45.93 74.35 12.47
CA VAL A 43 45.18 73.52 13.40
C VAL A 43 43.92 73.00 12.77
N ILE A 44 43.16 73.83 12.07
CA ILE A 44 41.92 73.36 11.37
C ILE A 44 42.29 72.37 10.27
N SER A 45 43.32 72.63 9.48
CA SER A 45 43.80 71.73 8.43
C SER A 45 44.22 70.33 9.03
N LEU A 46 44.96 70.40 10.15
CA LEU A 46 45.39 69.17 10.84
C LEU A 46 44.17 68.37 11.38
N LEU A 47 43.20 69.08 11.95
CA LEU A 47 41.96 68.45 12.41
C LEU A 47 41.16 67.79 11.26
N VAL A 48 41.09 68.48 10.10
CA VAL A 48 40.45 67.93 8.90
C VAL A 48 41.20 66.69 8.38
N ILE A 49 42.56 66.77 8.33
CA ILE A 49 43.39 65.64 7.90
C ILE A 49 43.24 64.45 8.88
N LEU A 50 43.27 64.69 10.18
CA LEU A 50 43.04 63.63 11.19
C LEU A 50 41.64 63.02 11.12
N SER A 51 40.60 63.84 10.90
CA SER A 51 39.26 63.40 10.68
C SER A 51 39.15 62.49 9.44
N TRP A 52 39.80 62.97 8.33
CA TRP A 52 39.86 62.20 7.09
C TRP A 52 40.62 60.85 7.26
N ALA A 53 41.74 60.86 7.95
CA ALA A 53 42.52 59.69 8.28
C ALA A 53 41.71 58.74 9.16
N GLY A 54 41.01 59.24 10.17
CA GLY A 54 40.09 58.44 11.02
C GLY A 54 38.94 57.81 10.23
N LEU A 55 38.30 58.59 9.35
CA LEU A 55 37.26 58.10 8.45
C LEU A 55 37.78 57.02 7.52
N SER A 56 38.96 57.27 6.89
CA SER A 56 39.58 56.29 5.99
C SER A 56 39.98 55.02 6.68
N ALA A 57 40.52 55.08 7.90
CA ALA A 57 40.82 53.92 8.74
C ALA A 57 39.53 53.18 9.08
N ARG A 58 38.44 53.88 9.41
CA ARG A 58 37.12 53.26 9.68
C ARG A 58 36.54 52.62 8.43
N PHE A 59 36.63 53.24 7.28
CA PHE A 59 36.19 52.63 6.02
C PHE A 59 37.03 51.38 5.70
N PHE A 60 38.35 51.44 5.87
CA PHE A 60 39.20 50.27 5.70
C PHE A 60 38.78 49.12 6.67
N GLN A 61 38.54 49.44 7.93
CA GLN A 61 38.07 48.48 8.89
C GLN A 61 36.74 47.82 8.47
N ILE A 62 35.74 48.61 8.03
CA ILE A 62 34.42 48.15 7.65
C ILE A 62 34.48 47.35 6.34
N GLN A 63 35.20 47.87 5.33
CA GLN A 63 35.18 47.30 3.98
C GLN A 63 36.16 46.15 3.79
N VAL A 64 37.33 46.19 4.44
CA VAL A 64 38.40 45.21 4.26
C VAL A 64 38.45 44.23 5.44
N LEU A 65 38.67 44.71 6.66
CA LEU A 65 38.84 43.82 7.81
C LEU A 65 37.52 43.10 8.18
N ASN A 66 36.42 43.84 8.25
CA ASN A 66 35.11 43.32 8.61
C ASN A 66 34.16 43.09 7.43
N GLY A 67 34.65 43.25 6.20
CA GLY A 67 33.83 43.20 4.98
C GLY A 67 33.06 41.92 4.81
N ASN A 68 33.68 40.76 5.14
CA ASN A 68 33.02 39.45 5.07
C ASN A 68 31.90 39.32 6.11
N THR A 69 32.08 39.87 7.30
CA THR A 69 31.08 39.86 8.36
C THR A 69 29.84 40.66 7.95
N TYR A 70 30.04 41.89 7.46
CA TYR A 70 28.94 42.75 7.01
C TYR A 70 28.26 42.23 5.75
N ARG A 71 29.00 41.62 4.80
CA ARG A 71 28.41 40.93 3.64
C ARG A 71 27.53 39.77 4.07
N THR A 72 28.00 38.98 5.05
CA THR A 72 27.22 37.85 5.59
C THR A 72 25.97 38.32 6.33
N GLN A 73 26.07 39.40 7.12
CA GLN A 73 24.92 40.01 7.77
C GLN A 73 23.91 40.58 6.77
N GLY A 74 24.40 41.30 5.74
CA GLY A 74 23.57 41.84 4.67
C GLY A 74 22.84 40.76 3.88
N LYS A 75 23.52 39.62 3.58
CA LYS A 75 22.90 38.46 2.98
C LYS A 75 21.81 37.85 3.89
N LYS A 76 22.09 37.70 5.19
CA LYS A 76 21.09 37.19 6.15
C LYS A 76 19.85 38.07 6.29
N GLN A 77 20.00 39.40 6.14
CA GLN A 77 18.89 40.33 6.19
C GLN A 77 18.15 40.44 4.86
N GLY A 78 18.86 40.42 3.73
CA GLY A 78 18.31 40.64 2.40
C GLY A 78 17.90 39.38 1.65
N GLU A 79 18.31 38.20 2.11
CA GLU A 79 18.03 36.93 1.44
C GLU A 79 17.32 35.98 2.38
N ALA A 80 16.35 35.22 1.86
CA ALA A 80 15.69 34.15 2.58
C ALA A 80 15.66 32.89 1.71
N GLN A 81 16.16 31.79 2.26
CA GLN A 81 16.04 30.51 1.63
C GLN A 81 14.64 29.94 1.86
N LYS A 82 13.91 29.65 0.77
CA LYS A 82 12.63 28.97 0.80
C LYS A 82 12.81 27.53 0.31
N THR A 83 12.42 26.56 1.11
CA THR A 83 12.40 25.15 0.72
C THR A 83 11.32 24.92 -0.33
N LEU A 84 11.67 24.18 -1.39
CA LEU A 84 10.76 23.66 -2.40
C LEU A 84 10.49 22.22 -2.06
N LEU A 85 9.24 21.90 -1.71
CA LEU A 85 8.85 20.54 -1.36
C LEU A 85 8.87 19.65 -2.62
N ALA A 86 9.40 18.44 -2.47
CA ALA A 86 9.25 17.38 -3.45
C ALA A 86 7.85 16.76 -3.34
N ASN A 87 7.28 16.27 -4.43
CA ASN A 87 6.09 15.46 -4.38
C ASN A 87 6.45 14.06 -3.86
N ARG A 88 5.61 13.52 -2.99
CA ARG A 88 5.75 12.15 -2.53
C ARG A 88 5.40 11.21 -3.69
N GLY A 89 6.22 10.16 -3.92
CA GLY A 89 5.95 9.12 -4.92
C GLY A 89 4.63 8.40 -4.65
N ASN A 90 3.96 7.93 -5.70
CA ASN A 90 2.70 7.22 -5.59
C ASN A 90 2.90 5.71 -5.44
N ILE A 91 1.91 5.05 -4.83
CA ILE A 91 1.84 3.60 -4.72
C ILE A 91 0.76 3.13 -5.69
N PHE A 92 1.08 2.10 -6.46
CA PHE A 92 0.22 1.53 -7.51
C PHE A 92 -0.02 0.05 -7.25
N ASP A 93 -1.14 -0.46 -7.74
CA ASP A 93 -1.39 -1.89 -7.84
C ASP A 93 -0.58 -2.52 -8.99
N ARG A 94 -0.72 -3.84 -9.20
CA ARG A 94 -0.02 -4.56 -10.28
C ARG A 94 -0.44 -4.13 -11.69
N LYS A 95 -1.64 -3.55 -11.85
CA LYS A 95 -2.21 -3.05 -13.10
C LYS A 95 -1.95 -1.55 -13.32
N ASN A 96 -1.09 -0.93 -12.50
CA ASN A 96 -0.82 0.51 -12.47
C ASN A 96 -2.02 1.39 -12.05
N THR A 97 -3.00 0.84 -11.34
CA THR A 97 -4.05 1.63 -10.72
C THR A 97 -3.49 2.36 -9.50
N PRO A 98 -3.62 3.69 -9.39
CA PRO A 98 -3.07 4.44 -8.29
C PRO A 98 -3.85 4.17 -6.98
N LEU A 99 -3.17 3.62 -5.99
CA LEU A 99 -3.70 3.40 -4.64
C LEU A 99 -3.59 4.65 -3.78
N THR A 100 -2.66 5.55 -4.14
CA THR A 100 -2.42 6.80 -3.42
C THR A 100 -2.23 7.95 -4.38
N ARG A 101 -2.60 9.17 -3.94
CA ARG A 101 -2.38 10.43 -4.67
C ARG A 101 -1.96 11.53 -3.71
N ASN A 102 -1.29 12.55 -4.24
CA ASN A 102 -1.00 13.77 -3.51
C ASN A 102 -2.03 14.83 -3.92
N ILE A 103 -2.81 15.30 -2.95
CA ILE A 103 -3.80 16.36 -3.17
C ILE A 103 -3.33 17.66 -2.54
N ILE A 104 -3.68 18.79 -3.18
CA ILE A 104 -3.30 20.11 -2.69
C ILE A 104 -4.21 20.49 -1.55
N HIS A 105 -3.61 20.85 -0.41
CA HIS A 105 -4.25 21.42 0.76
C HIS A 105 -3.63 22.75 1.11
N TYR A 106 -4.35 23.52 1.94
CA TYR A 106 -3.90 24.80 2.44
C TYR A 106 -3.86 24.80 3.95
N ASN A 107 -2.74 25.27 4.51
CA ASN A 107 -2.67 25.64 5.91
C ASN A 107 -2.96 27.14 6.01
N LEU A 108 -3.84 27.48 6.92
CA LEU A 108 -4.22 28.84 7.20
C LEU A 108 -3.43 29.34 8.41
N ALA A 109 -2.58 30.31 8.21
CA ALA A 109 -1.81 30.95 9.26
C ALA A 109 -1.96 32.46 9.21
N VAL A 110 -1.69 33.16 10.31
CA VAL A 110 -1.78 34.60 10.40
C VAL A 110 -0.60 35.20 11.14
N HIS A 111 -0.29 36.45 10.78
CA HIS A 111 0.46 37.37 11.62
C HIS A 111 -0.55 38.26 12.36
N PRO A 112 -0.90 37.95 13.64
CA PRO A 112 -1.98 38.64 14.33
C PRO A 112 -1.83 40.17 14.44
N SER A 113 -0.57 40.65 14.45
CA SER A 113 -0.26 42.10 14.47
C SER A 113 -0.55 42.83 13.15
N LYS A 114 -0.68 42.10 12.04
CA LYS A 114 -0.98 42.65 10.70
C LYS A 114 -2.47 42.59 10.35
N ILE A 115 -3.29 41.94 11.17
CA ILE A 115 -4.74 41.82 10.95
C ILE A 115 -5.44 43.04 11.56
N GLN A 116 -6.10 43.85 10.74
CA GLN A 116 -6.83 45.03 11.16
C GLN A 116 -8.13 44.65 11.89
N ASP A 117 -8.91 43.74 11.32
CA ASP A 117 -10.14 43.24 11.90
C ASP A 117 -10.10 41.72 12.08
N LYS A 118 -9.84 41.29 13.33
CA LYS A 118 -9.74 39.87 13.70
C LYS A 118 -11.10 39.20 13.76
N ILE A 119 -12.16 39.94 14.02
CA ILE A 119 -13.52 39.39 14.14
C ILE A 119 -14.05 39.06 12.75
N SER A 120 -14.01 39.99 11.82
CA SER A 120 -14.42 39.76 10.43
C SER A 120 -13.62 38.63 9.76
N LEU A 121 -12.31 38.54 10.04
CA LEU A 121 -11.53 37.42 9.55
C LEU A 121 -11.98 36.07 10.17
N ALA A 122 -12.26 36.06 11.46
CA ALA A 122 -12.76 34.84 12.14
C ALA A 122 -14.12 34.38 11.60
N GLU A 123 -15.03 35.33 11.29
CA GLU A 123 -16.32 35.07 10.64
C GLU A 123 -16.16 34.50 9.24
N ASN A 124 -15.26 35.08 8.44
CA ASN A 124 -14.94 34.56 7.10
C ASN A 124 -14.39 33.13 7.14
N ILE A 125 -13.55 32.82 8.12
CA ILE A 125 -13.04 31.47 8.31
C ILE A 125 -14.13 30.54 8.83
N HIS A 126 -15.00 30.98 9.74
CA HIS A 126 -16.16 30.24 10.22
C HIS A 126 -17.06 29.82 9.04
N ASN A 127 -17.42 30.77 8.17
CA ASN A 127 -18.29 30.53 7.02
C ASN A 127 -17.68 29.47 6.05
N CYS A 128 -16.36 29.35 5.99
CA CYS A 128 -15.68 28.35 5.16
C CYS A 128 -15.54 27.00 5.85
N THR A 129 -15.43 26.97 7.19
CA THR A 129 -15.02 25.76 7.94
C THR A 129 -16.09 25.18 8.85
N ASN A 130 -17.18 25.90 9.09
CA ASN A 130 -18.25 25.61 10.06
C ASN A 130 -17.72 25.40 11.51
N ARG A 131 -16.57 25.99 11.86
CA ARG A 131 -15.98 25.88 13.19
C ARG A 131 -16.21 27.17 14.00
N PRO A 132 -16.36 27.09 15.34
CA PRO A 132 -16.68 28.24 16.18
C PRO A 132 -15.75 29.44 16.00
N ILE A 133 -16.29 30.64 15.92
CA ILE A 133 -15.58 31.92 15.75
C ILE A 133 -14.60 32.14 16.91
N GLU A 134 -15.01 31.79 18.13
CA GLU A 134 -14.23 31.95 19.37
C GLU A 134 -12.89 31.19 19.30
N ARG A 135 -12.84 30.06 18.58
CA ARG A 135 -11.61 29.30 18.33
C ARG A 135 -10.56 30.13 17.61
N TYR A 136 -10.96 30.91 16.63
CA TYR A 136 -10.06 31.73 15.82
C TYR A 136 -9.63 33.00 16.52
N THR A 137 -10.58 33.71 17.16
CA THR A 137 -10.29 34.92 17.92
C THR A 137 -9.34 34.64 19.09
N LYS A 138 -9.58 33.53 19.83
CA LYS A 138 -8.70 33.08 20.93
C LYS A 138 -7.27 32.81 20.42
N ARG A 139 -7.14 32.13 19.28
CA ARG A 139 -5.82 31.85 18.69
C ARG A 139 -5.10 33.11 18.21
N MET A 140 -5.81 34.07 17.62
CA MET A 140 -5.23 35.34 17.16
C MET A 140 -4.85 36.28 18.33
N ASN A 141 -5.38 36.06 19.51
CA ASN A 141 -5.09 36.87 20.71
C ASN A 141 -4.02 36.28 21.63
N THR A 142 -3.29 35.26 21.18
CA THR A 142 -2.23 34.59 21.98
C THR A 142 -0.92 35.39 22.14
N GLY A 143 -0.80 36.61 21.58
CA GLY A 143 0.45 37.43 21.63
C GLY A 143 1.60 36.90 20.75
N LYS A 144 1.42 35.80 20.06
CA LYS A 144 2.44 35.23 19.17
C LYS A 144 2.50 35.99 17.85
N SER A 145 3.71 36.16 17.29
CA SER A 145 3.93 36.85 16.01
C SER A 145 3.39 36.07 14.80
N PHE A 146 3.25 34.74 14.93
CA PHE A 146 2.77 33.84 13.89
C PHE A 146 1.94 32.70 14.52
N VAL A 147 0.74 32.43 13.97
CA VAL A 147 -0.19 31.44 14.49
C VAL A 147 -0.86 30.69 13.36
N TYR A 148 -0.82 29.34 13.40
CA TYR A 148 -1.68 28.51 12.56
C TYR A 148 -3.11 28.52 13.08
N LEU A 149 -4.07 28.94 12.24
CA LEU A 149 -5.50 28.90 12.54
C LEU A 149 -6.11 27.54 12.18
N GLU A 150 -5.84 27.06 10.97
CA GLU A 150 -6.29 25.76 10.50
C GLU A 150 -5.21 25.08 9.64
N ARG A 151 -5.28 23.76 9.58
CA ARG A 151 -4.42 22.94 8.72
C ARG A 151 -5.26 22.01 7.87
N ASN A 152 -4.70 21.62 6.73
CA ASN A 152 -5.27 20.62 5.82
C ASN A 152 -6.66 21.01 5.27
N LEU A 153 -6.89 22.29 4.97
CA LEU A 153 -8.13 22.75 4.32
C LEU A 153 -8.10 22.41 2.83
N SER A 154 -9.23 21.98 2.29
CA SER A 154 -9.36 21.75 0.85
C SER A 154 -9.28 23.05 0.06
N LYS A 155 -9.01 22.95 -1.25
CA LYS A 155 -9.01 24.10 -2.15
C LYS A 155 -10.41 24.76 -2.22
N GLU A 156 -11.43 23.94 -2.20
CA GLU A 156 -12.85 24.36 -2.22
C GLU A 156 -13.17 25.18 -0.98
N THR A 157 -12.83 24.68 0.21
CA THR A 157 -13.00 25.36 1.50
C THR A 157 -12.26 26.71 1.53
N CYS A 158 -11.08 26.79 0.93
CA CYS A 158 -10.28 28.02 0.92
C CYS A 158 -10.60 28.95 -0.25
N SER A 159 -11.53 28.61 -1.15
CA SER A 159 -11.75 29.34 -2.41
C SER A 159 -12.03 30.82 -2.22
N ASN A 160 -12.84 31.19 -1.24
CA ASN A 160 -13.14 32.58 -0.92
C ASN A 160 -11.91 33.34 -0.36
N LEU A 161 -11.14 32.67 0.53
CA LEU A 161 -9.93 33.27 1.11
C LEU A 161 -8.79 33.40 0.08
N ILE A 162 -8.77 32.54 -0.94
CA ILE A 162 -7.82 32.62 -2.05
C ILE A 162 -8.17 33.78 -2.98
N LYS A 163 -9.46 33.99 -3.25
CA LYS A 163 -9.94 35.07 -4.12
C LYS A 163 -9.82 36.46 -3.47
N ASN A 164 -10.03 36.53 -2.15
CA ASN A 164 -10.02 37.76 -1.37
C ASN A 164 -8.87 37.75 -0.35
N PRO A 165 -7.63 38.06 -0.76
CA PRO A 165 -6.50 38.03 0.14
C PRO A 165 -6.59 39.10 1.22
N VAL A 166 -6.45 38.69 2.49
CA VAL A 166 -6.45 39.59 3.66
C VAL A 166 -5.02 39.84 4.10
N ALA A 167 -4.67 41.10 4.37
CA ALA A 167 -3.34 41.46 4.86
C ALA A 167 -3.02 40.74 6.17
N GLY A 168 -1.88 40.07 6.26
CA GLY A 168 -1.47 39.29 7.42
C GLY A 168 -2.00 37.85 7.44
N LEU A 169 -2.90 37.47 6.53
CA LEU A 169 -3.31 36.09 6.32
C LEU A 169 -2.37 35.39 5.36
N ILE A 170 -1.94 34.18 5.71
CA ILE A 170 -1.05 33.34 4.92
C ILE A 170 -1.77 32.05 4.60
N LEU A 171 -1.94 31.78 3.31
CA LEU A 171 -2.39 30.51 2.77
C LEU A 171 -1.17 29.74 2.29
N GLU A 172 -0.67 28.83 3.14
CA GLU A 172 0.44 27.98 2.83
C GLU A 172 -0.06 26.76 2.05
N ARG A 173 0.26 26.70 0.75
CA ARG A 173 -0.05 25.55 -0.09
C ARG A 173 0.86 24.39 0.29
N LYS A 174 0.26 23.25 0.66
CA LYS A 174 0.93 21.98 0.93
C LYS A 174 0.29 20.85 0.14
N THR A 175 1.00 19.76 -0.01
CA THR A 175 0.44 18.49 -0.48
C THR A 175 0.08 17.65 0.74
N ARG A 176 -0.99 16.87 0.63
CA ARG A 176 -1.38 15.85 1.60
C ARG A 176 -1.59 14.54 0.87
N ARG A 177 -1.19 13.46 1.52
CA ARG A 177 -1.46 12.11 1.05
C ARG A 177 -2.94 11.80 1.07
N SER A 178 -3.46 11.21 -0.02
CA SER A 178 -4.83 10.73 -0.14
C SER A 178 -4.81 9.28 -0.61
N TYR A 179 -5.58 8.46 0.07
CA TYR A 179 -5.74 7.03 -0.21
C TYR A 179 -7.05 6.84 -0.96
N THR A 180 -6.92 6.63 -2.28
CA THR A 180 -8.04 6.75 -3.24
C THR A 180 -9.13 5.71 -3.06
N HIS A 181 -8.79 4.57 -2.45
CA HIS A 181 -9.72 3.45 -2.25
C HIS A 181 -10.09 3.22 -0.77
N GLY A 182 -9.89 4.25 0.10
CA GLY A 182 -10.24 4.21 1.51
C GLY A 182 -9.60 3.02 2.22
N ARG A 183 -10.41 2.14 2.80
CA ARG A 183 -9.96 0.99 3.59
C ARG A 183 -9.30 -0.14 2.79
N ILE A 184 -9.43 -0.12 1.45
CA ILE A 184 -8.91 -1.20 0.60
C ILE A 184 -7.38 -1.19 0.63
N ALA A 185 -6.78 -2.34 0.97
CA ALA A 185 -5.34 -2.54 1.17
C ALA A 185 -4.69 -1.61 2.22
N ALA A 186 -5.48 -0.99 3.10
CA ALA A 186 -5.03 0.04 4.03
C ALA A 186 -3.84 -0.40 4.90
N GLN A 187 -3.88 -1.62 5.43
CA GLN A 187 -2.81 -2.14 6.29
C GLN A 187 -1.49 -2.35 5.53
N ILE A 188 -1.58 -2.75 4.25
CA ILE A 188 -0.40 -2.94 3.38
C ILE A 188 0.19 -1.58 3.02
N ILE A 189 -0.64 -0.67 2.50
CA ILE A 189 -0.22 0.66 2.10
C ILE A 189 0.28 1.43 3.33
N GLY A 190 -0.47 1.37 4.43
CA GLY A 190 -0.22 2.17 5.62
C GLY A 190 -0.76 3.57 5.51
N CYS A 191 -0.29 4.46 6.37
CA CYS A 191 -0.68 5.87 6.39
C CYS A 191 0.52 6.77 6.70
N THR A 192 0.34 8.07 6.42
CA THR A 192 1.28 9.14 6.77
C THR A 192 0.73 10.02 7.89
N ASP A 193 1.61 10.75 8.57
CA ASP A 193 1.21 11.83 9.46
C ASP A 193 0.84 13.11 8.69
N VAL A 194 0.55 14.18 9.43
CA VAL A 194 0.19 15.50 8.89
C VAL A 194 1.33 16.19 8.13
N ASP A 195 2.56 15.72 8.28
CA ASP A 195 3.76 16.23 7.61
C ASP A 195 4.24 15.29 6.50
N ASP A 196 3.38 14.39 6.01
CA ASP A 196 3.61 13.39 4.96
C ASP A 196 4.73 12.38 5.28
N LYS A 197 5.04 12.15 6.57
CA LYS A 197 5.97 11.10 7.00
C LYS A 197 5.23 9.77 7.19
N GLY A 198 5.76 8.71 6.64
CA GLY A 198 5.16 7.37 6.77
C GLY A 198 5.11 6.85 8.21
N LEU A 199 3.92 6.43 8.67
CA LEU A 199 3.67 5.89 10.02
C LEU A 199 3.60 4.38 10.05
N THR A 200 2.95 3.75 9.06
CA THR A 200 2.74 2.29 8.99
C THR A 200 2.91 1.77 7.56
N GLY A 201 2.91 0.47 7.37
CA GLY A 201 2.89 -0.20 6.07
C GLY A 201 4.05 0.16 5.13
N ILE A 202 3.76 0.14 3.83
CA ILE A 202 4.68 0.53 2.74
C ILE A 202 5.09 2.00 2.88
N GLU A 203 4.15 2.88 3.27
CA GLU A 203 4.43 4.29 3.52
C GLU A 203 5.59 4.51 4.50
N LYS A 204 5.66 3.71 5.57
CA LYS A 204 6.74 3.78 6.56
C LYS A 204 8.01 3.08 6.10
N LYS A 205 7.88 1.84 5.60
CA LYS A 205 9.05 1.03 5.22
C LYS A 205 9.87 1.70 4.13
N PHE A 206 9.20 2.32 3.17
CA PHE A 206 9.82 2.96 2.01
C PHE A 206 9.73 4.49 2.06
N ASP A 207 9.55 5.09 3.25
CA ASP A 207 9.44 6.54 3.40
C ASP A 207 10.62 7.29 2.78
N HIS A 208 11.85 6.77 2.94
CA HIS A 208 13.07 7.34 2.40
C HIS A 208 13.09 7.41 0.86
N LEU A 209 12.38 6.52 0.16
CA LEU A 209 12.23 6.52 -1.30
C LEU A 209 11.03 7.36 -1.74
N LEU A 210 9.92 7.24 -1.00
CA LEU A 210 8.67 7.92 -1.34
C LEU A 210 8.73 9.43 -1.14
N LYS A 211 9.37 9.95 -0.08
CA LYS A 211 9.35 11.37 0.28
C LYS A 211 10.08 12.31 -0.69
N GLY A 212 10.94 11.77 -1.56
CA GLY A 212 11.77 12.55 -2.45
C GLY A 212 12.85 13.38 -1.72
N THR A 213 13.48 14.28 -2.45
CA THR A 213 14.51 15.20 -1.91
C THR A 213 14.05 16.64 -2.14
N PRO A 214 13.85 17.44 -1.08
CA PRO A 214 13.43 18.82 -1.23
C PRO A 214 14.50 19.66 -1.93
N GLY A 215 14.05 20.58 -2.76
CA GLY A 215 14.87 21.64 -3.34
C GLY A 215 14.85 22.90 -2.48
N TRP A 216 15.48 23.96 -2.99
CA TRP A 216 15.46 25.27 -2.37
C TRP A 216 15.64 26.37 -3.40
N ILE A 217 15.15 27.57 -3.05
CA ILE A 217 15.33 28.80 -3.81
C ILE A 217 15.67 29.93 -2.84
N ILE A 218 16.64 30.75 -3.20
CA ILE A 218 16.91 32.00 -2.47
C ILE A 218 16.02 33.09 -3.04
N LYS A 219 15.32 33.80 -2.16
CA LYS A 219 14.46 34.94 -2.49
C LYS A 219 15.00 36.21 -1.85
N GLN A 220 14.86 37.34 -2.53
CA GLN A 220 15.21 38.65 -1.99
C GLN A 220 14.09 39.17 -1.08
N ARG A 221 14.45 39.62 0.11
CA ARG A 221 13.54 40.30 1.04
C ARG A 221 13.58 41.81 0.76
N ASN A 222 12.41 42.41 0.52
CA ASN A 222 12.28 43.84 0.43
C ASN A 222 12.23 44.48 1.82
N GLY A 223 12.24 45.84 1.89
CA GLY A 223 12.16 46.61 3.16
C GLY A 223 10.84 46.36 3.93
N LEU A 224 9.78 45.89 3.28
CA LEU A 224 8.51 45.54 3.87
C LEU A 224 8.46 44.09 4.36
N GLY A 225 9.53 43.31 4.10
CA GLY A 225 9.64 41.91 4.50
C GLY A 225 9.11 40.90 3.47
N ASP A 226 8.64 41.34 2.30
CA ASP A 226 8.13 40.45 1.25
C ASP A 226 9.26 39.75 0.51
N LEU A 227 9.03 38.50 0.12
CA LEU A 227 9.99 37.63 -0.53
C LEU A 227 9.77 37.57 -2.05
N ASN A 228 10.57 38.28 -2.81
CA ASN A 228 10.49 38.32 -4.27
C ASN A 228 11.51 37.37 -4.92
N PRO A 229 11.12 36.59 -5.93
CA PRO A 229 12.08 35.78 -6.68
C PRO A 229 12.96 36.68 -7.54
N LYS A 230 14.28 36.39 -7.60
CA LYS A 230 15.22 37.00 -8.50
C LYS A 230 15.90 35.91 -9.34
N ASN A 231 15.84 36.04 -10.66
CA ASN A 231 16.34 35.00 -11.58
C ASN A 231 17.84 34.72 -11.42
N SER A 232 18.62 35.70 -10.92
CA SER A 232 20.06 35.58 -10.68
C SER A 232 20.43 34.80 -9.41
N PHE A 233 19.45 34.48 -8.55
CA PHE A 233 19.74 33.75 -7.32
C PHE A 233 19.80 32.23 -7.54
N PRO A 234 20.70 31.52 -6.84
CA PRO A 234 20.82 30.09 -6.96
C PRO A 234 19.57 29.40 -6.50
N LYS A 235 19.17 28.35 -7.25
CA LYS A 235 18.05 27.47 -6.94
C LYS A 235 18.46 26.02 -7.17
N LYS A 236 17.94 25.13 -6.35
CA LYS A 236 18.02 23.68 -6.54
C LYS A 236 16.60 23.17 -6.69
N PRO A 237 16.21 22.57 -7.83
CA PRO A 237 14.87 22.00 -7.98
C PRO A 237 14.70 20.81 -7.03
N PRO A 238 13.48 20.52 -6.55
CA PRO A 238 13.19 19.31 -5.82
C PRO A 238 13.31 18.10 -6.74
N ILE A 239 13.58 16.95 -6.15
CA ILE A 239 13.53 15.64 -6.82
C ILE A 239 12.38 14.89 -6.20
N ASP A 240 11.35 14.60 -6.98
CA ASP A 240 10.18 13.88 -6.53
C ASP A 240 10.53 12.46 -6.06
N GLY A 241 9.70 11.90 -5.19
CA GLY A 241 9.86 10.56 -4.67
C GLY A 241 9.65 9.50 -5.74
N SER A 242 10.24 8.32 -5.50
CA SER A 242 10.06 7.15 -6.36
C SER A 242 8.66 6.57 -6.20
N ASN A 243 8.08 6.11 -7.30
CA ASN A 243 6.83 5.37 -7.31
C ASN A 243 7.07 3.90 -6.98
N ILE A 244 6.13 3.28 -6.27
CA ILE A 244 6.19 1.86 -5.90
C ILE A 244 4.99 1.16 -6.53
N GLN A 245 5.25 0.11 -7.30
CA GLN A 245 4.23 -0.79 -7.80
C GLN A 245 4.22 -2.06 -6.95
N LEU A 246 3.06 -2.39 -6.40
CA LEU A 246 2.83 -3.60 -5.62
C LEU A 246 2.46 -4.78 -6.52
N THR A 247 2.54 -5.99 -5.96
CA THR A 247 1.99 -7.20 -6.59
C THR A 247 0.47 -7.33 -6.37
N ILE A 248 -0.09 -6.51 -5.49
CA ILE A 248 -1.52 -6.49 -5.16
C ILE A 248 -2.35 -6.19 -6.42
N ASP A 249 -3.41 -6.95 -6.63
CA ASP A 249 -4.47 -6.70 -7.58
C ASP A 249 -5.64 -6.04 -6.84
N LEU A 250 -6.00 -4.84 -7.24
CA LEU A 250 -7.05 -4.08 -6.55
C LEU A 250 -8.40 -4.80 -6.57
N ASP A 251 -8.76 -5.45 -7.68
CA ASP A 251 -10.04 -6.17 -7.80
C ASP A 251 -10.07 -7.38 -6.87
N TYR A 252 -8.96 -8.15 -6.80
CA TYR A 252 -8.84 -9.28 -5.90
C TYR A 252 -8.86 -8.84 -4.43
N GLN A 253 -8.21 -7.72 -4.14
CA GLN A 253 -8.18 -7.15 -2.80
C GLN A 253 -9.58 -6.72 -2.33
N CYS A 254 -10.36 -6.07 -3.21
CA CYS A 254 -11.75 -5.69 -2.92
C CYS A 254 -12.60 -6.94 -2.64
N ILE A 255 -12.53 -7.95 -3.53
CA ILE A 255 -13.27 -9.20 -3.36
C ILE A 255 -12.92 -9.88 -2.02
N LEU A 256 -11.62 -9.95 -1.72
CA LEU A 256 -11.14 -10.57 -0.47
C LEU A 256 -11.70 -9.85 0.76
N GLN A 257 -11.60 -8.53 0.84
CA GLN A 257 -12.06 -7.76 2.00
C GLN A 257 -13.58 -7.83 2.16
N GLU A 258 -14.33 -7.72 1.07
CA GLU A 258 -15.80 -7.82 1.10
C GLU A 258 -16.29 -9.20 1.59
N GLU A 259 -15.71 -10.28 1.08
CA GLU A 259 -16.13 -11.63 1.49
C GLU A 259 -15.69 -11.97 2.92
N LEU A 260 -14.50 -11.48 3.34
CA LEU A 260 -14.07 -11.59 4.74
C LEU A 260 -15.01 -10.83 5.69
N ALA A 261 -15.38 -9.61 5.35
CA ALA A 261 -16.28 -8.79 6.17
C ALA A 261 -17.66 -9.45 6.30
N ARG A 262 -18.23 -9.89 5.18
CA ARG A 262 -19.49 -10.62 5.16
C ARG A 262 -19.42 -11.89 6.01
N ARG A 263 -18.32 -12.64 5.90
CA ARG A 263 -18.16 -13.89 6.65
C ARG A 263 -17.95 -13.64 8.14
N MET A 264 -17.18 -12.64 8.49
CA MET A 264 -16.99 -12.24 9.89
C MET A 264 -18.33 -11.90 10.56
N GLU A 265 -19.21 -11.15 9.87
CA GLU A 265 -20.55 -10.82 10.34
C GLU A 265 -21.42 -12.10 10.49
N GLN A 266 -21.46 -12.96 9.47
CA GLN A 266 -22.27 -14.20 9.49
C GLN A 266 -21.87 -15.16 10.62
N THR A 267 -20.57 -15.29 10.86
CA THR A 267 -20.03 -16.24 11.84
C THR A 267 -19.87 -15.63 13.23
N GLY A 268 -20.02 -14.32 13.36
CA GLY A 268 -19.78 -13.58 14.59
C GLY A 268 -18.32 -13.67 15.08
N ALA A 269 -17.38 -13.90 14.15
CA ALA A 269 -15.95 -13.94 14.46
C ALA A 269 -15.46 -12.56 14.94
N VAL A 270 -14.51 -12.53 15.86
CA VAL A 270 -13.92 -11.27 16.37
C VAL A 270 -12.87 -10.71 15.40
N GLY A 271 -12.38 -11.53 14.49
CA GLY A 271 -11.46 -11.16 13.44
C GLY A 271 -11.48 -12.13 12.26
N ALA A 272 -11.03 -11.62 11.10
CA ALA A 272 -10.83 -12.42 9.90
C ALA A 272 -9.53 -12.01 9.21
N THR A 273 -8.80 -12.99 8.66
CA THR A 273 -7.58 -12.75 7.89
C THR A 273 -7.66 -13.55 6.61
N GLY A 274 -7.28 -12.93 5.50
CA GLY A 274 -7.24 -13.59 4.20
C GLY A 274 -6.00 -13.19 3.40
N LEU A 275 -5.55 -14.13 2.57
CA LEU A 275 -4.40 -13.94 1.70
C LEU A 275 -4.62 -14.69 0.39
N LEU A 276 -4.30 -14.02 -0.73
CA LEU A 276 -4.26 -14.61 -2.06
C LEU A 276 -2.84 -14.50 -2.62
N MET A 277 -2.31 -15.60 -3.14
CA MET A 277 -0.93 -15.70 -3.62
C MET A 277 -0.86 -16.44 -4.94
N ASN A 278 0.05 -16.02 -5.81
CA ASN A 278 0.48 -16.86 -6.93
C ASN A 278 1.51 -17.87 -6.42
N PRO A 279 1.23 -19.19 -6.45
CA PRO A 279 2.10 -20.20 -5.84
C PRO A 279 3.42 -20.40 -6.57
N HIS A 280 3.54 -20.00 -7.84
CA HIS A 280 4.77 -20.17 -8.64
C HIS A 280 5.73 -19.00 -8.50
N THR A 281 5.24 -17.80 -8.21
CA THR A 281 6.09 -16.61 -8.12
C THR A 281 6.26 -16.08 -6.70
N GLY A 282 5.41 -16.52 -5.77
CA GLY A 282 5.35 -15.94 -4.42
C GLY A 282 4.65 -14.58 -4.35
N ALA A 283 4.14 -14.04 -5.48
CA ALA A 283 3.49 -12.75 -5.51
C ALA A 283 2.20 -12.75 -4.68
N ILE A 284 2.11 -11.85 -3.71
CA ILE A 284 0.92 -11.61 -2.93
C ILE A 284 -0.03 -10.75 -3.76
N LEU A 285 -1.18 -11.33 -4.13
CA LEU A 285 -2.16 -10.68 -5.00
C LEU A 285 -3.24 -9.93 -4.20
N ALA A 286 -3.54 -10.38 -2.99
CA ALA A 286 -4.38 -9.71 -2.03
C ALA A 286 -4.04 -10.18 -0.61
N MET A 287 -4.16 -9.29 0.37
CA MET A 287 -3.95 -9.62 1.78
C MET A 287 -4.72 -8.64 2.65
N ALA A 288 -5.54 -9.15 3.56
CA ALA A 288 -6.41 -8.36 4.41
C ALA A 288 -6.52 -8.95 5.81
N SER A 289 -6.73 -8.09 6.79
CA SER A 289 -7.07 -8.45 8.16
C SER A 289 -8.23 -7.55 8.63
N LEU A 290 -9.23 -8.13 9.26
CA LEU A 290 -10.39 -7.41 9.78
C LEU A 290 -10.44 -7.57 11.32
N PRO A 291 -10.91 -6.55 12.04
CA PRO A 291 -11.31 -5.21 11.58
C PRO A 291 -10.13 -4.44 10.97
N ASP A 292 -10.41 -3.57 10.00
CA ASP A 292 -9.47 -2.70 9.32
C ASP A 292 -9.65 -1.22 9.69
N PHE A 293 -8.91 -0.32 9.04
CA PHE A 293 -8.97 1.12 9.29
C PHE A 293 -9.01 1.94 7.99
N ASP A 294 -9.44 3.20 8.09
CA ASP A 294 -9.35 4.16 6.98
C ASP A 294 -8.02 4.93 7.10
N PRO A 295 -7.08 4.80 6.14
CA PRO A 295 -5.80 5.49 6.18
C PRO A 295 -5.92 7.01 5.94
N ASN A 296 -7.07 7.52 5.46
CA ASN A 296 -7.35 8.94 5.41
C ASN A 296 -7.71 9.52 6.79
N HIS A 297 -8.19 8.67 7.72
CA HIS A 297 -8.64 9.00 9.07
C HIS A 297 -8.13 7.98 10.09
N PRO A 298 -6.80 7.79 10.22
CA PRO A 298 -6.23 6.75 11.09
C PRO A 298 -6.53 6.98 12.58
N GLU A 299 -6.80 8.22 12.97
CA GLU A 299 -7.18 8.62 14.34
C GLU A 299 -8.52 8.05 14.80
N ASN A 300 -9.41 7.66 13.86
CA ASN A 300 -10.74 7.14 14.17
C ASN A 300 -10.75 5.63 14.43
N SER A 301 -9.59 4.97 14.48
CA SER A 301 -9.49 3.54 14.64
C SER A 301 -8.46 3.13 15.69
N LYS A 302 -8.62 1.94 16.26
CA LYS A 302 -7.66 1.37 17.19
C LYS A 302 -6.35 1.04 16.46
N THR A 303 -5.22 1.25 17.11
CA THR A 303 -3.89 0.97 16.54
C THR A 303 -3.71 -0.49 16.13
N GLU A 304 -4.37 -1.43 16.82
CA GLU A 304 -4.32 -2.85 16.48
C GLU A 304 -4.92 -3.17 15.11
N TYR A 305 -5.86 -2.37 14.59
CA TYR A 305 -6.47 -2.54 13.26
C TYR A 305 -5.53 -2.14 12.12
N GLN A 306 -4.44 -1.44 12.44
CA GLN A 306 -3.41 -1.06 11.49
C GLN A 306 -2.36 -2.16 11.26
N LYS A 307 -2.37 -3.23 12.10
CA LYS A 307 -1.44 -4.36 11.98
C LYS A 307 -1.79 -5.25 10.80
N ILE A 308 -0.76 -5.76 10.14
CA ILE A 308 -0.88 -6.76 9.09
C ILE A 308 -0.86 -8.14 9.77
N LYS A 309 -2.00 -8.59 10.31
CA LYS A 309 -2.09 -9.82 11.12
C LYS A 309 -1.58 -11.06 10.38
N SER A 310 -1.63 -11.05 9.05
CA SER A 310 -1.09 -12.16 8.24
C SER A 310 0.40 -12.44 8.46
N ILE A 311 1.15 -11.45 8.98
CA ILE A 311 2.61 -11.56 9.23
C ILE A 311 2.98 -11.30 10.68
N THR A 312 2.14 -10.57 11.44
CA THR A 312 2.45 -10.17 12.83
C THR A 312 1.89 -11.12 13.87
N ASP A 313 0.79 -11.82 13.56
CA ASP A 313 0.07 -12.64 14.52
C ASP A 313 0.31 -14.12 14.20
N GLN A 314 0.69 -14.87 15.22
CA GLN A 314 0.85 -16.31 15.13
C GLN A 314 -0.35 -17.04 15.75
N PHE A 315 -0.67 -18.19 15.19
CA PHE A 315 -1.72 -19.06 15.66
C PHE A 315 -1.32 -20.52 15.49
N GLU A 316 -1.95 -21.42 16.22
CA GLU A 316 -1.79 -22.85 16.02
C GLU A 316 -2.62 -23.27 14.80
N PRO A 317 -2.00 -23.84 13.73
CA PRO A 317 -2.66 -24.09 12.45
C PRO A 317 -3.67 -25.26 12.51
N GLY A 318 -3.57 -26.11 13.52
CA GLY A 318 -4.38 -27.33 13.60
C GLY A 318 -4.12 -28.25 12.40
N SER A 319 -5.17 -28.86 11.89
CA SER A 319 -5.07 -29.90 10.83
C SER A 319 -4.47 -29.43 9.50
N THR A 320 -4.31 -28.12 9.25
CA THR A 320 -3.59 -27.67 8.05
C THR A 320 -2.08 -27.95 8.15
N PHE A 321 -1.54 -28.13 9.35
CA PHE A 321 -0.15 -28.51 9.54
C PHE A 321 0.15 -29.99 9.16
N LYS A 322 -0.88 -30.85 9.04
CA LYS A 322 -0.73 -32.27 8.69
C LYS A 322 -0.01 -32.46 7.35
N ILE A 323 0.02 -31.46 6.46
CA ILE A 323 0.82 -31.50 5.22
C ILE A 323 2.29 -31.77 5.47
N VAL A 324 2.83 -31.36 6.62
CA VAL A 324 4.25 -31.56 6.96
C VAL A 324 4.55 -33.03 7.17
N ALA A 325 3.75 -33.70 8.01
CA ALA A 325 3.87 -35.15 8.25
C ALA A 325 3.57 -35.95 6.99
N ALA A 326 2.55 -35.55 6.24
CA ALA A 326 2.19 -36.21 4.99
C ALA A 326 3.29 -36.12 3.94
N THR A 327 3.88 -34.93 3.75
CA THR A 327 5.03 -34.73 2.85
C THR A 327 6.22 -35.58 3.28
N ALA A 328 6.56 -35.55 4.57
CA ALA A 328 7.68 -36.32 5.09
C ALA A 328 7.51 -37.83 4.86
N ALA A 329 6.30 -38.36 5.08
CA ALA A 329 5.99 -39.77 4.90
C ALA A 329 6.12 -40.20 3.43
N VAL A 330 5.59 -39.40 2.49
CA VAL A 330 5.69 -39.68 1.06
C VAL A 330 7.12 -39.53 0.54
N GLU A 331 7.81 -38.42 0.86
CA GLU A 331 9.17 -38.14 0.38
C GLU A 331 10.19 -39.15 0.89
N LEU A 332 10.07 -39.57 2.14
CA LEU A 332 10.95 -40.58 2.75
C LEU A 332 10.50 -42.02 2.41
N LYS A 333 9.36 -42.19 1.72
CA LYS A 333 8.77 -43.50 1.39
C LYS A 333 8.55 -44.39 2.62
N THR A 334 8.28 -43.78 3.79
CA THR A 334 8.00 -44.54 5.02
C THR A 334 6.58 -45.12 5.05
N VAL A 335 5.66 -44.50 4.27
CA VAL A 335 4.27 -44.93 4.18
C VAL A 335 3.81 -44.76 2.74
N SER A 336 3.17 -45.78 2.14
CA SER A 336 2.52 -45.67 0.84
C SER A 336 1.11 -45.05 0.95
N PRO A 337 0.62 -44.37 -0.10
CA PRO A 337 -0.71 -43.76 -0.08
C PRO A 337 -1.88 -44.71 0.25
N GLU A 338 -1.72 -45.98 -0.10
CA GLU A 338 -2.72 -47.05 0.09
C GLU A 338 -2.54 -47.80 1.40
N GLN A 339 -1.43 -47.57 2.12
CA GLN A 339 -1.18 -48.25 3.41
C GLN A 339 -2.24 -47.88 4.43
N GLU A 340 -2.86 -48.92 5.01
CA GLU A 340 -3.92 -48.79 5.99
C GLU A 340 -3.39 -48.66 7.42
N PHE A 341 -4.12 -47.86 8.21
CA PHE A 341 -3.89 -47.64 9.62
C PHE A 341 -5.23 -47.81 10.37
N ASN A 342 -5.21 -48.52 11.47
CA ASN A 342 -6.34 -48.58 12.38
C ASN A 342 -6.41 -47.23 13.13
N CYS A 343 -7.49 -46.48 12.95
CA CYS A 343 -7.75 -45.23 13.63
C CYS A 343 -8.49 -45.39 14.95
N GLU A 344 -8.52 -46.60 15.52
CA GLU A 344 -9.01 -46.95 16.86
C GLU A 344 -10.44 -46.44 17.12
N ASN A 345 -11.32 -46.53 16.12
CA ASN A 345 -12.68 -45.97 16.16
C ASN A 345 -12.70 -44.51 16.63
N GLY A 346 -11.68 -43.72 16.24
CA GLY A 346 -11.56 -42.29 16.53
C GLY A 346 -11.07 -41.93 17.94
N SER A 347 -10.60 -42.90 18.73
CA SER A 347 -10.17 -42.66 20.12
C SER A 347 -8.88 -43.42 20.43
N TYR A 348 -7.78 -42.71 20.62
CA TYR A 348 -6.44 -43.28 20.82
C TYR A 348 -5.73 -42.66 22.02
N LEU A 349 -5.24 -43.48 22.94
CA LEU A 349 -4.49 -43.06 24.12
C LEU A 349 -2.98 -43.05 23.80
N TYR A 350 -2.44 -41.87 23.58
CA TYR A 350 -1.02 -41.62 23.29
C TYR A 350 -0.29 -41.05 24.51
N ASN A 351 0.62 -41.77 25.16
CA ASN A 351 1.37 -41.30 26.34
C ASN A 351 0.50 -40.55 27.37
N ASN A 352 -0.61 -41.13 27.78
CA ASN A 352 -1.62 -40.57 28.69
C ASN A 352 -2.39 -39.35 28.13
N LEU A 353 -2.22 -38.99 26.87
CA LEU A 353 -3.03 -37.99 26.20
C LEU A 353 -4.11 -38.68 25.36
N LEU A 354 -5.37 -38.46 25.69
CA LEU A 354 -6.48 -38.96 24.88
C LEU A 354 -6.61 -38.13 23.61
N ILE A 355 -6.42 -38.78 22.47
CA ILE A 355 -6.59 -38.22 21.13
C ILE A 355 -7.96 -38.62 20.63
N ILE A 356 -8.73 -37.63 20.14
CA ILE A 356 -10.07 -37.86 19.61
C ILE A 356 -10.15 -37.34 18.17
N ASP A 357 -10.67 -38.12 17.27
CA ASP A 357 -11.09 -37.72 15.93
C ASP A 357 -12.47 -37.05 15.99
N HIS A 358 -12.86 -36.38 14.92
CA HIS A 358 -14.18 -35.74 14.82
C HIS A 358 -15.29 -36.73 14.43
N GLU A 359 -14.91 -37.91 13.94
CA GLU A 359 -15.76 -39.05 13.61
C GLU A 359 -15.12 -40.37 14.05
N GLU A 360 -15.90 -41.41 14.20
CA GLU A 360 -15.43 -42.73 14.54
C GLU A 360 -14.85 -43.43 13.30
N PHE A 361 -13.56 -43.34 13.11
CA PHE A 361 -12.86 -43.97 12.00
C PHE A 361 -12.24 -45.31 12.45
N GLY A 362 -12.54 -46.39 11.72
CA GLY A 362 -11.86 -47.67 11.84
C GLY A 362 -10.55 -47.72 11.04
N LEU A 363 -10.49 -48.62 10.03
CA LEU A 363 -9.35 -48.68 9.09
C LEU A 363 -9.47 -47.57 8.04
N LEU A 364 -8.42 -46.76 7.90
CA LEU A 364 -8.26 -45.74 6.85
C LEU A 364 -6.91 -45.91 6.18
N ASN A 365 -6.87 -45.82 4.85
CA ASN A 365 -5.59 -45.69 4.18
C ASN A 365 -5.03 -44.25 4.33
N PHE A 366 -3.74 -44.08 4.04
CA PHE A 366 -3.06 -42.80 4.25
C PHE A 366 -3.76 -41.66 3.49
N SER A 367 -4.19 -41.87 2.24
CA SER A 367 -4.95 -40.85 1.49
C SER A 367 -6.23 -40.44 2.19
N GLN A 368 -6.96 -41.40 2.75
CA GLN A 368 -8.20 -41.14 3.51
C GLN A 368 -7.94 -40.47 4.86
N ILE A 369 -6.82 -40.79 5.53
CA ILE A 369 -6.41 -40.09 6.76
C ILE A 369 -6.22 -38.58 6.51
N VAL A 370 -5.58 -38.22 5.39
CA VAL A 370 -5.39 -36.80 5.01
C VAL A 370 -6.74 -36.17 4.62
N ALA A 371 -7.55 -36.84 3.80
CA ALA A 371 -8.82 -36.33 3.30
C ALA A 371 -9.85 -36.11 4.43
N ASN A 372 -10.00 -37.09 5.32
CA ASN A 372 -10.90 -37.04 6.47
C ASN A 372 -10.25 -36.33 7.69
N SER A 373 -8.98 -35.98 7.56
CA SER A 373 -8.29 -35.25 8.64
C SER A 373 -8.20 -36.00 9.97
N SER A 374 -8.09 -37.36 9.97
CA SER A 374 -7.95 -38.13 11.19
C SER A 374 -6.74 -37.69 12.02
N ASN A 375 -6.94 -37.43 13.29
CA ASN A 375 -5.87 -37.10 14.26
C ASN A 375 -5.11 -38.36 14.64
N VAL A 376 -5.84 -39.47 14.87
CA VAL A 376 -5.25 -40.76 15.23
C VAL A 376 -4.36 -41.27 14.11
N GLY A 377 -4.88 -41.28 12.88
CA GLY A 377 -4.13 -41.73 11.72
C GLY A 377 -2.83 -40.94 11.47
N ILE A 378 -2.88 -39.61 11.53
CA ILE A 378 -1.67 -38.80 11.29
C ILE A 378 -0.63 -38.92 12.40
N ILE A 379 -1.04 -39.19 13.65
CA ILE A 379 -0.10 -39.44 14.74
C ILE A 379 0.62 -40.76 14.48
N LYS A 380 -0.11 -41.88 14.15
CA LYS A 380 0.50 -43.16 13.82
C LYS A 380 1.50 -43.04 12.63
N ILE A 381 1.16 -42.28 11.61
CA ILE A 381 2.09 -41.98 10.52
C ILE A 381 3.31 -41.20 11.05
N SER A 382 3.11 -40.23 11.95
CA SER A 382 4.23 -39.44 12.52
C SER A 382 5.13 -40.28 13.45
N GLU A 383 4.63 -41.31 14.07
CA GLU A 383 5.42 -42.28 14.85
C GLU A 383 6.42 -43.02 13.93
N THR A 384 6.01 -43.40 12.73
CA THR A 384 6.93 -44.02 11.74
C THR A 384 8.03 -43.06 11.26
N LEU A 385 7.75 -41.74 11.26
CA LEU A 385 8.70 -40.70 10.87
C LEU A 385 9.73 -40.39 11.97
N GLY A 386 9.27 -40.39 13.22
CA GLY A 386 9.99 -39.91 14.37
C GLY A 386 10.09 -38.36 14.42
N GLN A 387 10.40 -37.88 15.63
CA GLN A 387 10.41 -36.43 15.92
C GLN A 387 11.41 -35.62 15.06
N ASN A 388 12.59 -36.18 14.75
CA ASN A 388 13.63 -35.49 13.99
C ASN A 388 13.21 -35.24 12.55
N ASN A 389 12.58 -36.21 11.88
CA ASN A 389 12.12 -36.05 10.50
C ASN A 389 10.93 -35.07 10.46
N LEU A 390 9.96 -35.16 11.38
CA LEU A 390 8.85 -34.23 11.45
C LEU A 390 9.35 -32.81 11.64
N HIS A 391 10.26 -32.57 12.58
CA HIS A 391 10.85 -31.26 12.80
C HIS A 391 11.66 -30.76 11.57
N ARG A 392 12.46 -31.64 10.96
CA ARG A 392 13.24 -31.31 9.77
C ARG A 392 12.34 -30.81 8.63
N PHE A 393 11.25 -31.52 8.31
CA PHE A 393 10.33 -31.12 7.26
C PHE A 393 9.58 -29.83 7.62
N ALA A 394 9.18 -29.65 8.89
CA ALA A 394 8.61 -28.38 9.35
C ALA A 394 9.58 -27.20 9.09
N ARG A 395 10.87 -27.39 9.37
CA ARG A 395 11.91 -26.39 9.06
C ARG A 395 12.12 -26.20 7.56
N GLN A 396 12.05 -27.25 6.76
CA GLN A 396 12.15 -27.15 5.30
C GLN A 396 10.99 -26.34 4.69
N TYR A 397 9.78 -26.47 5.24
CA TYR A 397 8.62 -25.65 4.89
C TYR A 397 8.72 -24.19 5.33
N GLY A 398 9.75 -23.82 6.09
CA GLY A 398 9.97 -22.45 6.56
C GLY A 398 9.36 -22.12 7.90
N PHE A 399 8.67 -23.04 8.57
CA PHE A 399 8.11 -22.78 9.89
C PHE A 399 9.21 -22.50 10.93
N GLY A 400 8.91 -21.54 11.82
CA GLY A 400 9.88 -21.03 12.80
C GLY A 400 10.96 -20.13 12.21
N SER A 401 10.78 -19.59 10.98
CA SER A 401 11.69 -18.64 10.33
C SER A 401 10.90 -17.52 9.67
N LEU A 402 11.51 -16.33 9.53
CA LEU A 402 10.92 -15.24 8.74
C LEU A 402 10.81 -15.64 7.28
N THR A 403 9.74 -15.23 6.61
CA THR A 403 9.59 -15.40 5.15
C THR A 403 10.37 -14.35 4.37
N ASN A 404 10.80 -13.27 5.07
CA ASN A 404 11.48 -12.11 4.50
C ASN A 404 10.64 -11.35 3.46
N ILE A 405 9.33 -11.32 3.66
CA ILE A 405 8.46 -10.43 2.87
C ILE A 405 8.83 -8.97 3.12
N ASN A 406 8.77 -8.14 2.10
CA ASN A 406 9.11 -6.72 2.19
C ASN A 406 8.04 -5.87 2.93
N LEU A 407 7.64 -6.31 4.13
CA LEU A 407 6.75 -5.61 5.06
C LEU A 407 7.40 -5.49 6.45
N MET A 408 6.81 -4.69 7.33
CA MET A 408 7.32 -4.48 8.69
C MET A 408 6.52 -5.31 9.70
N GLY A 409 7.19 -5.75 10.76
CA GLY A 409 6.55 -6.42 11.88
C GLY A 409 6.36 -7.92 11.70
N GLU A 410 7.00 -8.53 10.70
CA GLU A 410 6.96 -9.97 10.51
C GLU A 410 7.56 -10.71 11.71
N VAL A 411 6.89 -11.79 12.15
CA VAL A 411 7.35 -12.68 13.22
C VAL A 411 7.69 -14.05 12.65
N SER A 412 8.67 -14.72 13.25
CA SER A 412 9.17 -16.03 12.81
C SER A 412 8.23 -17.20 13.11
N GLY A 413 7.18 -16.98 13.89
CA GLY A 413 6.41 -18.08 14.45
C GLY A 413 7.19 -18.85 15.52
N THR A 414 6.64 -19.96 15.98
CA THR A 414 7.23 -20.79 17.06
C THR A 414 7.32 -22.24 16.60
N LEU A 415 8.55 -22.78 16.57
CA LEU A 415 8.81 -24.20 16.37
C LEU A 415 10.00 -24.58 17.26
N ARG A 416 9.70 -25.29 18.36
CA ARG A 416 10.73 -25.70 19.35
C ARG A 416 11.65 -26.78 18.73
N LYS A 417 12.91 -26.80 19.21
CA LYS A 417 13.87 -27.87 18.85
C LYS A 417 13.42 -29.19 19.42
N THR A 418 13.78 -30.31 18.78
CA THR A 418 13.35 -31.65 19.22
C THR A 418 13.80 -32.02 20.63
N GLN A 419 14.94 -31.49 21.07
CA GLN A 419 15.44 -31.69 22.45
C GLN A 419 14.53 -31.07 23.53
N ASP A 420 13.70 -30.08 23.16
CA ASP A 420 12.77 -29.38 24.05
C ASP A 420 11.34 -30.00 23.96
N TRP A 421 11.20 -31.11 23.21
CA TRP A 421 9.90 -31.77 23.06
C TRP A 421 9.60 -32.66 24.25
N SER A 422 8.37 -32.62 24.70
CA SER A 422 7.83 -33.55 25.69
C SER A 422 7.45 -34.90 25.03
N ARG A 423 7.08 -35.89 25.84
CA ARG A 423 6.62 -37.20 25.36
C ARG A 423 5.39 -37.12 24.45
N ILE A 424 4.57 -36.04 24.57
CA ILE A 424 3.36 -35.85 23.75
C ILE A 424 3.58 -34.88 22.58
N SER A 425 4.72 -34.20 22.49
CA SER A 425 4.97 -33.16 21.47
C SER A 425 4.90 -33.70 20.05
N LEU A 426 5.36 -34.93 19.78
CA LEU A 426 5.24 -35.54 18.44
C LEU A 426 3.77 -35.58 18.00
N ALA A 427 2.88 -36.09 18.87
CA ALA A 427 1.46 -36.17 18.59
C ALA A 427 0.80 -34.79 18.51
N GLN A 428 1.23 -33.83 19.31
CA GLN A 428 0.67 -32.46 19.28
C GLN A 428 1.08 -31.74 18.01
N ILE A 429 2.38 -31.74 17.68
CA ILE A 429 2.91 -31.03 16.53
C ILE A 429 2.42 -31.64 15.22
N SER A 430 2.33 -32.98 15.11
CA SER A 430 1.83 -33.65 13.89
C SER A 430 0.42 -33.20 13.48
N ARG A 431 -0.41 -32.79 14.44
CA ARG A 431 -1.77 -32.26 14.20
C ARG A 431 -1.88 -30.75 14.35
N GLY A 432 -0.74 -30.03 14.46
CA GLY A 432 -0.66 -28.57 14.42
C GLY A 432 -0.92 -27.85 15.74
N TYR A 433 -0.65 -28.48 16.86
CA TYR A 433 -0.57 -27.88 18.19
C TYR A 433 0.89 -27.73 18.63
N GLU A 434 1.18 -26.95 19.65
CA GLU A 434 2.54 -26.63 20.13
C GLU A 434 3.44 -26.01 19.04
N VAL A 435 2.86 -25.54 17.94
CA VAL A 435 3.54 -24.81 16.86
C VAL A 435 2.75 -23.54 16.55
N GLY A 436 3.46 -22.41 16.55
CA GLY A 436 2.88 -21.12 16.20
C GLY A 436 3.30 -20.73 14.77
N VAL A 437 2.34 -20.50 13.89
CA VAL A 437 2.59 -20.11 12.50
C VAL A 437 1.90 -18.79 12.17
N THR A 438 2.44 -18.02 11.23
CA THR A 438 1.73 -16.89 10.63
C THR A 438 0.94 -17.34 9.41
N ALA A 439 -0.08 -16.56 9.02
CA ALA A 439 -0.88 -16.88 7.84
C ALA A 439 -0.01 -16.93 6.56
N ILE A 440 1.00 -16.07 6.43
CA ILE A 440 1.89 -16.09 5.28
C ILE A 440 2.79 -17.33 5.26
N GLN A 441 3.28 -17.79 6.41
CA GLN A 441 4.05 -19.03 6.49
C GLN A 441 3.20 -20.23 6.05
N LEU A 442 1.95 -20.29 6.51
CA LEU A 442 1.05 -21.37 6.15
C LEU A 442 0.67 -21.34 4.66
N ALA A 443 0.42 -20.17 4.10
CA ALA A 443 0.18 -20.00 2.67
C ALA A 443 1.40 -20.42 1.84
N SER A 444 2.62 -20.00 2.24
CA SER A 444 3.88 -20.40 1.59
C SER A 444 4.10 -21.90 1.63
N ALA A 445 3.72 -22.56 2.73
CA ALA A 445 3.81 -24.01 2.84
C ALA A 445 2.87 -24.73 1.85
N PHE A 446 1.65 -24.24 1.66
CA PHE A 446 0.73 -24.79 0.65
C PHE A 446 1.19 -24.45 -0.78
N ALA A 447 1.86 -23.31 -0.98
CA ALA A 447 2.44 -22.97 -2.26
C ALA A 447 3.55 -23.97 -2.67
N VAL A 448 4.30 -24.54 -1.72
CA VAL A 448 5.26 -25.63 -1.99
C VAL A 448 4.57 -26.83 -2.65
N VAL A 449 3.40 -27.23 -2.16
CA VAL A 449 2.65 -28.33 -2.76
C VAL A 449 2.15 -27.96 -4.15
N ALA A 450 1.65 -26.73 -4.30
CA ALA A 450 1.10 -26.25 -5.55
C ALA A 450 2.15 -26.10 -6.68
N ASN A 451 3.39 -25.74 -6.34
CA ASN A 451 4.43 -25.47 -7.32
C ASN A 451 5.42 -26.62 -7.59
N GLY A 452 5.15 -27.81 -7.04
CA GLY A 452 5.98 -28.99 -7.26
C GLY A 452 7.20 -29.13 -6.34
N GLY A 453 7.16 -28.51 -5.16
CA GLY A 453 8.09 -28.77 -4.07
C GLY A 453 9.10 -27.65 -3.74
N PHE A 454 8.89 -26.45 -4.21
CA PHE A 454 9.81 -25.34 -3.97
C PHE A 454 9.24 -24.33 -2.96
N LEU A 455 10.01 -24.03 -1.92
CA LEU A 455 9.72 -22.89 -1.04
C LEU A 455 10.20 -21.61 -1.72
N ILE A 456 9.26 -20.72 -2.00
CA ILE A 456 9.49 -19.45 -2.70
C ILE A 456 9.30 -18.31 -1.71
N ARG A 457 10.15 -17.28 -1.78
CA ARG A 457 10.01 -16.07 -0.96
C ARG A 457 8.76 -15.28 -1.38
N PRO A 458 7.85 -14.95 -0.45
CA PRO A 458 6.71 -14.08 -0.76
C PRO A 458 7.17 -12.69 -1.16
N ILE A 459 6.58 -12.14 -2.21
CA ILE A 459 6.87 -10.79 -2.70
C ILE A 459 5.62 -9.91 -2.69
N ILE A 460 5.79 -8.66 -2.29
CA ILE A 460 4.73 -7.64 -2.25
C ILE A 460 5.07 -6.43 -3.12
N ILE A 461 6.36 -6.18 -3.37
CA ILE A 461 6.83 -5.13 -4.27
C ILE A 461 7.07 -5.76 -5.64
N ASN A 462 6.47 -5.20 -6.68
CA ASN A 462 6.77 -5.59 -8.06
C ASN A 462 7.99 -4.83 -8.58
N GLN A 463 7.93 -3.50 -8.50
CA GLN A 463 9.03 -2.64 -8.93
C GLN A 463 8.99 -1.26 -8.25
N ILE A 464 10.16 -0.59 -8.27
CA ILE A 464 10.32 0.79 -7.83
C ILE A 464 10.84 1.61 -9.00
N ILE A 465 10.15 2.70 -9.32
CA ILE A 465 10.42 3.56 -10.47
C ILE A 465 10.75 4.96 -9.95
N ASP A 466 11.87 5.54 -10.38
CA ASP A 466 12.25 6.88 -9.97
C ASP A 466 11.39 7.97 -10.62
N ALA A 467 11.56 9.23 -10.18
CA ALA A 467 10.82 10.37 -10.72
C ALA A 467 11.07 10.62 -12.23
N LYS A 468 12.11 10.03 -12.79
CA LYS A 468 12.45 10.15 -14.23
C LYS A 468 11.87 8.99 -15.06
N GLY A 469 11.18 8.03 -14.41
CA GLY A 469 10.63 6.85 -15.06
C GLY A 469 11.60 5.67 -15.20
N ASN A 470 12.80 5.76 -14.63
CA ASN A 470 13.76 4.65 -14.67
C ASN A 470 13.41 3.63 -13.59
N ARG A 471 13.42 2.35 -13.94
CA ARG A 471 13.28 1.25 -13.00
C ARG A 471 14.55 1.15 -12.13
N ARG A 472 14.41 1.40 -10.82
CA ARG A 472 15.52 1.28 -9.84
C ARG A 472 15.61 -0.11 -9.23
N TYR A 473 14.49 -0.79 -9.12
CA TYR A 473 14.38 -2.10 -8.50
C TYR A 473 13.22 -2.86 -9.13
N SER A 474 13.40 -4.15 -9.33
CA SER A 474 12.37 -5.12 -9.70
C SER A 474 12.56 -6.34 -8.82
N GLU A 475 11.52 -6.79 -8.16
CA GLU A 475 11.57 -7.99 -7.33
C GLU A 475 11.27 -9.20 -8.20
N GLU A 476 12.21 -10.14 -8.25
CA GLU A 476 12.07 -11.39 -8.98
C GLU A 476 11.69 -12.53 -8.01
N SER A 477 11.06 -13.56 -8.57
CA SER A 477 10.75 -14.77 -7.81
C SER A 477 12.03 -15.46 -7.35
N GLU A 478 12.16 -15.69 -6.04
CA GLU A 478 13.33 -16.30 -5.41
C GLU A 478 12.96 -17.66 -4.81
N ILE A 479 13.57 -18.72 -5.33
CA ILE A 479 13.46 -20.06 -4.75
C ILE A 479 14.42 -20.15 -3.57
N ILE A 480 13.89 -20.27 -2.35
CA ILE A 480 14.70 -20.41 -1.14
C ILE A 480 15.32 -21.80 -1.06
N ARG A 481 14.52 -22.84 -1.36
CA ARG A 481 14.95 -24.23 -1.34
C ARG A 481 13.93 -25.19 -1.96
N LYS A 482 14.38 -26.38 -2.30
CA LYS A 482 13.52 -27.53 -2.59
C LYS A 482 13.16 -28.22 -1.28
N VAL A 483 11.87 -28.45 -1.03
CA VAL A 483 11.33 -29.10 0.19
C VAL A 483 11.15 -30.60 -0.05
N ALA A 484 10.60 -30.97 -1.21
CA ALA A 484 10.35 -32.35 -1.58
C ALA A 484 10.35 -32.53 -3.11
N SER A 485 10.27 -33.77 -3.56
CA SER A 485 10.22 -34.12 -4.98
C SER A 485 8.88 -33.77 -5.62
N PRO A 486 8.83 -33.50 -6.95
CA PRO A 486 7.58 -33.29 -7.67
C PRO A 486 6.60 -34.47 -7.55
N ASP A 487 7.13 -35.70 -7.52
CA ASP A 487 6.31 -36.92 -7.37
C ASP A 487 5.58 -36.92 -6.01
N ALA A 488 6.31 -36.62 -4.92
CA ALA A 488 5.71 -36.51 -3.60
C ALA A 488 4.65 -35.40 -3.56
N MET A 489 4.92 -34.26 -4.23
CA MET A 489 3.94 -33.16 -4.29
C MET A 489 2.71 -33.52 -5.11
N ASN A 490 2.82 -34.29 -6.18
CA ASN A 490 1.68 -34.78 -6.95
C ASN A 490 0.79 -35.73 -6.10
N ILE A 491 1.39 -36.65 -5.38
CA ILE A 491 0.67 -37.54 -4.45
C ILE A 491 -0.06 -36.70 -3.39
N LEU A 492 0.62 -35.74 -2.77
CA LEU A 492 0.02 -34.90 -1.74
C LEU A 492 -1.11 -34.01 -2.31
N LYS A 493 -0.94 -33.50 -3.53
CA LYS A 493 -1.95 -32.71 -4.24
C LYS A 493 -3.23 -33.54 -4.47
N GLU A 494 -3.11 -34.81 -4.88
CA GLU A 494 -4.26 -35.70 -5.01
C GLU A 494 -5.00 -35.93 -3.68
N MET A 495 -4.25 -36.12 -2.58
CA MET A 495 -4.85 -36.21 -1.24
C MET A 495 -5.60 -34.93 -0.85
N LEU A 496 -5.05 -33.75 -1.19
CA LEU A 496 -5.71 -32.48 -0.94
C LEU A 496 -6.92 -32.24 -1.85
N VAL A 497 -6.94 -32.76 -3.08
CA VAL A 497 -8.13 -32.78 -3.95
C VAL A 497 -9.21 -33.64 -3.31
N LYS A 498 -8.89 -34.87 -2.86
CA LYS A 498 -9.84 -35.74 -2.15
C LYS A 498 -10.42 -35.09 -0.89
N THR A 499 -9.63 -34.23 -0.18
CA THR A 499 -10.13 -33.46 0.97
C THR A 499 -11.28 -32.54 0.58
N VAL A 500 -11.22 -31.91 -0.61
CA VAL A 500 -12.26 -30.99 -1.10
C VAL A 500 -13.40 -31.76 -1.80
N GLU A 501 -13.11 -32.85 -2.47
CA GLU A 501 -14.15 -33.63 -3.16
C GLU A 501 -15.04 -34.42 -2.21
N ASN A 502 -14.46 -35.15 -1.25
CA ASN A 502 -15.16 -36.12 -0.43
C ASN A 502 -14.83 -36.03 1.07
N GLY A 503 -13.98 -35.07 1.47
CA GLY A 503 -13.49 -34.93 2.84
C GLY A 503 -14.02 -33.71 3.55
N THR A 504 -13.24 -33.24 4.53
CA THR A 504 -13.62 -32.13 5.41
C THR A 504 -13.72 -30.75 4.71
N GLY A 505 -13.24 -30.62 3.47
CA GLY A 505 -13.20 -29.38 2.69
C GLY A 505 -14.29 -29.23 1.65
N ILE A 506 -15.35 -30.02 1.67
CA ILE A 506 -16.41 -30.10 0.63
C ILE A 506 -17.03 -28.74 0.30
N GLU A 507 -17.14 -27.85 1.27
CA GLU A 507 -17.70 -26.51 1.10
C GLU A 507 -16.77 -25.55 0.32
N ALA A 508 -15.52 -25.94 0.06
CA ALA A 508 -14.60 -25.20 -0.81
C ALA A 508 -14.73 -25.61 -2.30
N ARG A 509 -15.57 -26.60 -2.62
CA ARG A 509 -15.73 -27.13 -3.98
C ARG A 509 -16.27 -26.07 -4.92
N ILE A 510 -15.60 -25.86 -6.05
CA ILE A 510 -16.01 -24.94 -7.10
C ILE A 510 -16.48 -25.75 -8.30
N PRO A 511 -17.74 -25.62 -8.74
CA PRO A 511 -18.26 -26.38 -9.87
C PRO A 511 -17.43 -26.20 -11.14
N GLY A 512 -17.03 -27.31 -11.75
CA GLY A 512 -16.22 -27.30 -12.98
C GLY A 512 -14.71 -27.09 -12.75
N TRP A 513 -14.24 -27.12 -11.50
CA TRP A 513 -12.84 -26.88 -11.16
C TRP A 513 -12.33 -27.87 -10.12
N ASN A 514 -11.14 -28.41 -10.35
CA ASN A 514 -10.45 -29.21 -9.34
C ASN A 514 -9.78 -28.26 -8.33
N VAL A 515 -10.15 -28.38 -7.07
CA VAL A 515 -9.59 -27.59 -5.96
C VAL A 515 -8.83 -28.55 -5.04
N ALA A 516 -7.59 -28.19 -4.71
CA ALA A 516 -6.83 -28.87 -3.67
C ALA A 516 -6.81 -27.99 -2.42
N GLY A 517 -7.08 -28.54 -1.24
CA GLY A 517 -7.10 -27.75 -0.03
C GLY A 517 -7.22 -28.55 1.25
N LYS A 518 -7.07 -27.88 2.38
CA LYS A 518 -7.13 -28.46 3.72
C LYS A 518 -7.82 -27.54 4.70
N THR A 519 -8.70 -28.09 5.51
CA THR A 519 -9.34 -27.43 6.65
C THR A 519 -8.46 -27.50 7.88
N GLY A 520 -8.50 -26.45 8.69
CA GLY A 520 -7.87 -26.39 10.01
C GLY A 520 -8.86 -25.87 11.04
N THR A 521 -8.80 -26.47 12.22
CA THR A 521 -9.54 -26.05 13.41
C THR A 521 -8.62 -26.25 14.59
N ALA A 522 -8.33 -25.16 15.30
CA ALA A 522 -7.51 -25.23 16.50
C ALA A 522 -8.20 -24.51 17.66
N ARG A 523 -8.11 -25.07 18.84
CA ARG A 523 -8.50 -24.41 20.10
C ARG A 523 -7.47 -23.36 20.45
N LYS A 524 -7.88 -22.18 20.90
CA LYS A 524 -6.94 -21.17 21.36
C LYS A 524 -6.35 -21.55 22.73
N PHE A 525 -5.04 -21.39 22.85
CA PHE A 525 -4.35 -21.56 24.11
C PHE A 525 -4.40 -20.23 24.88
N ILE A 526 -5.11 -20.20 26.01
CA ILE A 526 -5.38 -19.02 26.81
C ILE A 526 -5.17 -19.37 28.29
N ASP A 527 -4.43 -18.58 29.02
CA ASP A 527 -4.18 -18.75 30.45
C ASP A 527 -3.70 -20.18 30.82
N GLY A 528 -2.76 -20.71 30.04
CA GLY A 528 -2.13 -22.01 30.31
C GLY A 528 -2.97 -23.24 29.91
N LYS A 529 -4.13 -23.09 29.26
CA LYS A 529 -5.00 -24.19 28.83
C LYS A 529 -5.65 -23.92 27.47
N TYR A 530 -6.06 -25.00 26.81
CA TYR A 530 -6.85 -24.91 25.59
C TYR A 530 -8.31 -24.55 25.90
N SER A 531 -8.79 -23.48 25.31
CA SER A 531 -10.19 -23.05 25.44
C SER A 531 -11.15 -24.08 24.80
N ILE A 532 -12.31 -24.29 25.42
CA ILE A 532 -13.39 -25.15 24.90
C ILE A 532 -14.38 -24.37 24.02
N THR A 533 -14.31 -23.03 24.02
CA THR A 533 -15.26 -22.15 23.31
C THR A 533 -14.59 -21.24 22.27
N LYS A 534 -13.27 -21.02 22.38
CA LYS A 534 -12.53 -20.12 21.50
C LYS A 534 -11.65 -20.91 20.53
N PHE A 535 -11.88 -20.71 19.26
CA PHE A 535 -11.25 -21.46 18.18
C PHE A 535 -10.67 -20.53 17.12
N VAL A 536 -9.70 -21.05 16.37
CA VAL A 536 -9.28 -20.52 15.08
C VAL A 536 -9.77 -21.47 14.00
N SER A 537 -10.61 -20.98 13.11
CA SER A 537 -11.14 -21.72 11.95
C SER A 537 -10.35 -21.28 10.71
N ASN A 538 -9.72 -22.21 9.99
CA ASN A 538 -8.96 -21.83 8.80
C ASN A 538 -9.17 -22.82 7.65
N PHE A 539 -8.93 -22.34 6.43
CA PHE A 539 -8.88 -23.12 5.20
C PHE A 539 -7.78 -22.57 4.30
N VAL A 540 -6.99 -23.47 3.77
CA VAL A 540 -5.97 -23.13 2.74
C VAL A 540 -6.19 -24.04 1.55
N GLY A 541 -6.20 -23.46 0.36
CA GLY A 541 -6.36 -24.23 -0.87
C GLY A 541 -5.84 -23.50 -2.08
N PHE A 542 -5.70 -24.21 -3.17
CA PHE A 542 -5.28 -23.65 -4.46
C PHE A 542 -6.08 -24.27 -5.60
N PHE A 543 -6.19 -23.54 -6.68
CA PHE A 543 -6.87 -23.97 -7.88
C PHE A 543 -6.29 -23.35 -9.15
N PRO A 544 -6.53 -23.92 -10.35
CA PRO A 544 -6.91 -25.32 -10.53
C PRO A 544 -5.85 -26.26 -9.92
N ALA A 545 -6.25 -27.43 -9.40
CA ALA A 545 -5.28 -28.34 -8.79
C ALA A 545 -4.26 -28.86 -9.80
N ASP A 546 -4.69 -29.06 -11.05
CA ASP A 546 -3.84 -29.61 -12.13
C ASP A 546 -2.78 -28.60 -12.61
N ASN A 547 -3.11 -27.30 -12.61
CA ASN A 547 -2.21 -26.21 -12.97
C ASN A 547 -2.45 -25.00 -12.05
N PRO A 548 -1.90 -25.03 -10.84
CA PRO A 548 -2.21 -24.04 -9.80
C PRO A 548 -1.91 -22.59 -10.24
N GLN A 549 -2.92 -21.73 -10.25
CA GLN A 549 -2.79 -20.32 -10.63
C GLN A 549 -2.96 -19.41 -9.43
N LEU A 550 -3.81 -19.83 -8.48
CA LEU A 550 -4.16 -19.01 -7.33
C LEU A 550 -4.26 -19.86 -6.08
N LEU A 551 -3.58 -19.45 -5.04
CA LEU A 551 -3.69 -19.99 -3.69
C LEU A 551 -4.43 -18.98 -2.81
N GLY A 552 -5.33 -19.47 -1.96
CA GLY A 552 -6.04 -18.66 -0.98
C GLY A 552 -5.97 -19.27 0.43
N LEU A 553 -5.77 -18.41 1.40
CA LEU A 553 -5.87 -18.73 2.83
C LEU A 553 -6.94 -17.85 3.45
N ILE A 554 -7.86 -18.48 4.19
CA ILE A 554 -8.90 -17.81 4.98
C ILE A 554 -8.79 -18.27 6.43
N LEU A 555 -8.82 -17.33 7.35
CA LEU A 555 -8.78 -17.55 8.79
C LEU A 555 -9.86 -16.71 9.46
N LEU A 556 -10.64 -17.33 10.34
CA LEU A 556 -11.61 -16.69 11.22
C LEU A 556 -11.16 -16.87 12.67
N ASP A 557 -11.08 -15.78 13.39
CA ASP A 557 -10.68 -15.76 14.79
C ASP A 557 -11.93 -15.72 15.69
N GLU A 558 -12.03 -16.67 16.58
CA GLU A 558 -13.14 -16.86 17.54
C GLU A 558 -14.54 -16.81 16.88
N PRO A 559 -14.80 -17.55 15.80
CA PRO A 559 -16.17 -17.67 15.28
C PRO A 559 -17.08 -18.36 16.30
N LYS A 560 -18.39 -18.09 16.23
CA LYS A 560 -19.39 -18.76 17.07
C LYS A 560 -19.35 -20.29 16.90
N ILE A 561 -19.75 -20.99 17.94
CA ILE A 561 -19.88 -22.45 17.92
C ILE A 561 -20.79 -22.87 16.75
N GLY A 562 -20.38 -23.93 16.04
CA GLY A 562 -20.97 -24.35 14.75
C GLY A 562 -20.12 -23.87 13.57
N TYR A 563 -19.63 -22.62 13.56
CA TYR A 563 -18.73 -22.09 12.53
C TYR A 563 -17.25 -22.26 12.84
N HIS A 564 -16.91 -22.83 13.99
CA HIS A 564 -15.53 -23.05 14.41
C HIS A 564 -14.78 -24.11 13.59
N TRP A 565 -15.51 -24.99 12.91
CA TRP A 565 -14.93 -25.97 11.98
C TRP A 565 -14.43 -25.27 10.70
N GLY A 566 -13.19 -25.57 10.28
CA GLY A 566 -12.61 -24.97 9.07
C GLY A 566 -13.43 -25.21 7.81
N GLY A 567 -14.06 -26.39 7.69
CA GLY A 567 -14.96 -26.74 6.60
C GLY A 567 -16.22 -25.87 6.54
N VAL A 568 -16.81 -25.56 7.70
CA VAL A 568 -18.05 -24.77 7.78
C VAL A 568 -17.74 -23.26 7.90
N GLY A 569 -16.69 -22.88 8.63
CA GLY A 569 -16.32 -21.48 8.87
C GLY A 569 -15.59 -20.84 7.67
N ALA A 570 -14.41 -21.34 7.35
CA ALA A 570 -13.49 -20.70 6.40
C ALA A 570 -13.65 -21.15 4.95
N ALA A 571 -13.91 -22.44 4.69
CA ALA A 571 -13.98 -23.01 3.35
C ALA A 571 -15.03 -22.36 2.43
N PRO A 572 -16.27 -22.03 2.88
CA PRO A 572 -17.25 -21.35 2.04
C PRO A 572 -16.79 -19.97 1.55
N THR A 573 -15.98 -19.26 2.37
CA THR A 573 -15.44 -17.94 2.00
C THR A 573 -14.40 -18.08 0.90
N PHE A 574 -13.50 -19.06 1.01
CA PHE A 574 -12.57 -19.40 -0.06
C PHE A 574 -13.31 -19.62 -1.39
N LYS A 575 -14.32 -20.50 -1.38
CA LYS A 575 -15.16 -20.75 -2.57
C LYS A 575 -15.71 -19.46 -3.17
N LYS A 576 -16.34 -18.62 -2.35
CA LYS A 576 -16.97 -17.38 -2.80
C LYS A 576 -15.97 -16.40 -3.43
N ILE A 577 -14.79 -16.25 -2.81
CA ILE A 577 -13.72 -15.42 -3.34
C ILE A 577 -13.28 -15.94 -4.71
N MET A 578 -13.00 -17.25 -4.81
CA MET A 578 -12.52 -17.84 -6.06
C MET A 578 -13.56 -17.77 -7.18
N GLU A 579 -14.83 -18.06 -6.89
CA GLU A 579 -15.94 -17.92 -7.85
C GLU A 579 -16.05 -16.49 -8.38
N ARG A 580 -15.90 -15.46 -7.52
CA ARG A 580 -15.92 -14.06 -7.93
C ARG A 580 -14.72 -13.71 -8.80
N ILE A 581 -13.52 -14.19 -8.44
CA ILE A 581 -12.30 -13.96 -9.22
C ILE A 581 -12.40 -14.63 -10.59
N ILE A 582 -12.84 -15.88 -10.67
CA ILE A 582 -13.06 -16.58 -11.94
C ILE A 582 -14.01 -15.82 -12.86
N ASN A 583 -15.01 -15.12 -12.31
CA ASN A 583 -15.96 -14.35 -13.11
C ASN A 583 -15.37 -13.08 -13.71
N ILE A 584 -14.38 -12.47 -13.07
CA ILE A 584 -13.78 -11.20 -13.53
C ILE A 584 -12.47 -11.37 -14.29
N ASP A 585 -11.73 -12.48 -14.07
CA ASP A 585 -10.41 -12.70 -14.66
C ASP A 585 -10.41 -13.81 -15.70
N ASP A 586 -10.52 -13.41 -16.98
CA ASP A 586 -10.49 -14.35 -18.11
C ASP A 586 -9.11 -15.02 -18.31
N SER A 587 -8.04 -14.50 -17.70
CA SER A 587 -6.70 -15.10 -17.82
C SER A 587 -6.63 -16.45 -17.13
N ILE A 588 -7.36 -16.64 -16.04
CA ILE A 588 -7.49 -17.93 -15.35
C ILE A 588 -8.19 -18.94 -16.27
N LYS A 589 -9.24 -18.53 -16.97
CA LYS A 589 -10.01 -19.41 -17.91
C LYS A 589 -9.21 -19.81 -19.14
N ARG A 590 -8.42 -18.90 -19.72
CA ARG A 590 -7.63 -19.15 -20.95
C ARG A 590 -6.49 -20.14 -20.72
N LYS A 591 -5.82 -20.07 -19.57
CA LYS A 591 -4.70 -20.99 -19.25
C LYS A 591 -5.12 -22.46 -19.15
N ILE A 592 -6.40 -22.75 -18.94
CA ILE A 592 -6.90 -24.12 -18.87
C ILE A 592 -7.19 -24.68 -20.25
N ARG A 593 -7.71 -23.85 -21.17
CA ARG A 593 -7.92 -24.31 -22.56
C ARG A 593 -6.61 -24.67 -23.27
N SER A 594 -5.48 -24.09 -22.86
CA SER A 594 -4.15 -24.38 -23.42
C SER A 594 -3.49 -25.66 -22.86
N THR A 595 -4.03 -26.25 -21.78
CA THR A 595 -3.51 -27.47 -21.15
C THR A 595 -4.31 -28.74 -21.43
N GLN A 596 -5.46 -28.65 -22.11
CA GLN A 596 -6.13 -29.82 -22.66
C GLN A 596 -5.47 -30.18 -23.99
N PRO A 597 -4.92 -31.39 -24.17
CA PRO A 597 -4.44 -31.82 -25.48
C PRO A 597 -5.66 -31.88 -26.41
N ASP A 598 -5.61 -31.10 -27.48
CA ASP A 598 -6.58 -31.19 -28.58
C ASP A 598 -6.56 -32.63 -29.12
N LYS A 599 -7.56 -33.42 -28.74
CA LYS A 599 -7.93 -34.60 -29.50
C LYS A 599 -8.79 -34.07 -30.64
N GLU A 600 -8.16 -33.68 -31.72
CA GLU A 600 -8.61 -33.79 -33.10
C GLU A 600 -7.83 -32.80 -34.00
N GLY A 601 -7.23 -33.37 -35.08
CA GLY A 601 -6.97 -32.66 -36.31
C GLY A 601 -5.66 -31.90 -36.45
N SER A 602 -4.64 -32.58 -36.95
CA SER A 602 -3.43 -31.99 -37.52
C SER A 602 -3.75 -30.99 -38.65
N PHE A 603 -3.44 -29.72 -38.45
CA PHE A 603 -3.16 -28.80 -39.55
C PHE A 603 -1.88 -28.03 -39.26
N LEU A 604 -0.87 -28.29 -40.12
CA LEU A 604 0.39 -27.57 -40.17
C LEU A 604 0.16 -26.10 -40.50
N VAL A 605 0.54 -25.19 -39.62
CA VAL A 605 0.68 -23.77 -39.98
C VAL A 605 2.12 -23.35 -39.69
N LYS A 606 2.77 -22.90 -40.75
CA LYS A 606 4.13 -22.35 -40.79
C LYS A 606 4.22 -21.08 -39.95
N ASN A 607 5.31 -20.99 -39.17
CA ASN A 607 5.71 -19.79 -38.43
C ASN A 607 5.95 -18.60 -39.38
N PRO A 608 5.43 -17.39 -39.06
CA PRO A 608 6.02 -16.17 -39.55
C PRO A 608 6.88 -15.48 -38.48
N SER A 609 8.04 -15.01 -38.89
CA SER A 609 9.01 -14.24 -38.15
C SER A 609 8.44 -12.90 -37.65
N PRO A 610 8.98 -12.32 -36.54
CA PRO A 610 8.46 -11.07 -35.99
C PRO A 610 8.90 -9.87 -36.83
N VAL A 611 7.92 -9.08 -37.28
CA VAL A 611 8.14 -7.75 -37.87
C VAL A 611 7.96 -6.70 -36.78
N PHE A 612 9.02 -5.93 -36.54
CA PHE A 612 8.98 -4.73 -35.72
C PHE A 612 8.20 -3.62 -36.45
N VAL A 613 7.13 -3.13 -35.86
CA VAL A 613 6.43 -1.91 -36.31
C VAL A 613 6.64 -0.83 -35.27
N LYS A 614 7.31 0.25 -35.68
CA LYS A 614 7.33 1.53 -34.99
C LYS A 614 5.94 2.17 -35.11
N ASN A 615 5.33 2.52 -34.00
CA ASN A 615 4.12 3.36 -34.02
C ASN A 615 4.44 4.76 -33.52
N GLU A 616 4.40 5.69 -34.44
CA GLU A 616 4.22 7.12 -34.17
C GLU A 616 2.74 7.40 -33.93
N VAL A 617 2.47 8.16 -32.86
CA VAL A 617 1.13 8.61 -32.49
C VAL A 617 0.77 9.85 -33.31
N ASN A 618 -0.29 9.75 -34.08
CA ASN A 618 -1.00 10.92 -34.58
C ASN A 618 -2.50 10.74 -34.36
N ILE A 619 -3.09 11.64 -33.58
CA ILE A 619 -4.53 11.79 -33.43
C ILE A 619 -4.99 12.82 -34.44
N PRO A 620 -6.04 12.54 -35.19
CA PRO A 620 -7.07 13.54 -35.40
C PRO A 620 -8.48 12.99 -35.21
N VAL A 621 -9.26 13.74 -34.46
CA VAL A 621 -10.73 13.64 -34.43
C VAL A 621 -11.28 14.18 -35.73
N PRO A 622 -12.24 13.48 -36.37
CA PRO A 622 -13.31 14.19 -37.02
C PRO A 622 -14.72 13.71 -36.63
N LEU A 623 -15.53 14.68 -36.29
CA LEU A 623 -17.00 14.58 -36.32
C LEU A 623 -17.46 14.25 -37.77
N GLY A 624 -18.32 13.26 -37.92
CA GLY A 624 -18.94 12.96 -39.22
C GLY A 624 -20.03 11.89 -39.14
N LYS A 625 -21.22 12.35 -39.06
CA LYS A 625 -22.57 11.81 -39.36
C LYS A 625 -22.66 10.49 -40.17
N ASN A 626 -23.73 9.76 -39.77
CA ASN A 626 -24.48 8.70 -40.50
C ASN A 626 -24.09 7.26 -40.16
N GLN A 627 -24.62 6.75 -39.04
CA GLN A 627 -24.95 5.33 -38.95
C GLN A 627 -26.42 5.12 -39.32
N ILE A 628 -26.61 4.37 -40.39
CA ILE A 628 -27.90 3.80 -40.80
C ILE A 628 -28.34 2.87 -39.69
N VAL A 629 -29.38 3.26 -38.93
CA VAL A 629 -30.03 2.42 -37.93
C VAL A 629 -30.82 1.36 -38.68
N ARG A 630 -30.30 0.13 -38.74
CA ARG A 630 -31.13 -1.04 -39.05
C ARG A 630 -32.15 -1.22 -37.91
N THR A 631 -33.39 -0.97 -38.23
CA THR A 631 -34.56 -1.17 -37.34
C THR A 631 -34.99 -2.63 -37.34
N ASP A 632 -34.13 -3.54 -36.87
CA ASP A 632 -34.56 -4.92 -36.64
C ASP A 632 -35.42 -4.96 -35.38
N LYS A 633 -36.72 -5.24 -35.55
CA LYS A 633 -37.63 -5.44 -34.42
C LYS A 633 -37.35 -6.80 -33.77
N ILE A 634 -37.01 -6.79 -32.50
CA ILE A 634 -36.73 -7.97 -31.70
C ILE A 634 -37.96 -8.31 -30.86
N ILE A 635 -38.23 -9.61 -30.72
CA ILE A 635 -39.31 -10.13 -29.85
C ILE A 635 -38.72 -10.32 -28.44
N ILE A 636 -39.37 -9.74 -27.45
CA ILE A 636 -38.96 -9.90 -26.04
C ILE A 636 -39.17 -11.33 -25.59
N PRO A 637 -38.10 -12.01 -25.08
CA PRO A 637 -38.23 -13.34 -24.52
C PRO A 637 -38.93 -13.31 -23.17
N ASP A 638 -39.58 -14.42 -22.76
CA ASP A 638 -40.10 -14.59 -21.39
C ASP A 638 -38.94 -14.96 -20.47
N VAL A 639 -38.70 -14.10 -19.48
CA VAL A 639 -37.67 -14.31 -18.47
C VAL A 639 -38.25 -14.48 -17.05
N ARG A 640 -39.56 -14.56 -16.90
CA ARG A 640 -40.21 -14.80 -15.62
C ARG A 640 -39.84 -16.20 -15.08
N ASN A 641 -39.77 -16.31 -13.78
CA ASN A 641 -39.31 -17.50 -13.04
C ASN A 641 -37.83 -17.89 -13.28
N MET A 642 -37.07 -17.11 -14.06
CA MET A 642 -35.63 -17.32 -14.20
C MET A 642 -34.86 -16.68 -13.05
N SER A 643 -33.69 -17.26 -12.73
CA SER A 643 -32.74 -16.56 -11.88
C SER A 643 -32.24 -15.29 -12.57
N LEU A 644 -31.86 -14.27 -11.79
CA LEU A 644 -31.36 -12.99 -12.31
C LEU A 644 -30.31 -13.17 -13.41
N LEU A 645 -29.30 -14.01 -13.18
CA LEU A 645 -28.22 -14.25 -14.14
C LEU A 645 -28.73 -14.84 -15.47
N LYS A 646 -29.65 -15.81 -15.39
CA LYS A 646 -30.24 -16.45 -16.58
C LYS A 646 -31.09 -15.44 -17.35
N ALA A 647 -31.88 -14.63 -16.66
CA ALA A 647 -32.70 -13.59 -17.26
C ALA A 647 -31.86 -12.50 -17.97
N MET A 648 -30.82 -12.01 -17.31
CA MET A 648 -29.89 -11.02 -17.90
C MET A 648 -29.19 -11.55 -19.15
N ASN A 649 -28.68 -12.78 -19.10
CA ASN A 649 -28.03 -13.42 -20.24
C ASN A 649 -29.01 -13.63 -21.40
N THR A 650 -30.25 -14.02 -21.13
CA THR A 650 -31.29 -14.19 -22.15
C THR A 650 -31.66 -12.85 -22.81
N LEU A 651 -31.85 -11.78 -22.02
CA LEU A 651 -32.15 -10.45 -22.55
C LEU A 651 -30.97 -9.89 -23.35
N LYS A 652 -29.74 -10.00 -22.84
CA LYS A 652 -28.52 -9.56 -23.52
C LYS A 652 -28.28 -10.29 -24.86
N LYS A 653 -28.48 -11.61 -24.88
CA LYS A 653 -28.36 -12.43 -26.08
C LYS A 653 -29.35 -12.00 -27.20
N ASN A 654 -30.51 -11.45 -26.81
CA ASN A 654 -31.51 -10.89 -27.68
C ASN A 654 -31.32 -9.37 -27.92
N GLY A 655 -30.15 -8.81 -27.63
CA GLY A 655 -29.82 -7.40 -27.89
C GLY A 655 -30.59 -6.39 -27.04
N LEU A 656 -31.08 -6.77 -25.86
CA LEU A 656 -31.83 -5.92 -24.96
C LEU A 656 -30.97 -5.47 -23.77
N ARG A 657 -31.21 -4.25 -23.27
CA ARG A 657 -30.66 -3.75 -22.00
C ARG A 657 -31.58 -4.09 -20.85
N THR A 658 -31.04 -4.42 -19.68
CA THR A 658 -31.83 -4.84 -18.52
C THR A 658 -31.82 -3.76 -17.45
N LYS A 659 -33.00 -3.40 -16.92
CA LYS A 659 -33.15 -2.62 -15.69
C LYS A 659 -33.70 -3.53 -14.58
N ILE A 660 -32.99 -3.61 -13.45
CA ILE A 660 -33.26 -4.59 -12.40
C ILE A 660 -33.90 -3.90 -11.19
N ASN A 661 -34.91 -4.56 -10.59
CA ASN A 661 -35.58 -4.10 -9.37
C ASN A 661 -35.76 -5.30 -8.42
N GLY A 662 -35.07 -5.32 -7.27
CA GLY A 662 -35.11 -6.41 -6.29
C GLY A 662 -33.99 -7.46 -6.45
N SER A 663 -34.09 -8.58 -5.72
CA SER A 663 -33.12 -9.69 -5.74
C SER A 663 -33.86 -11.02 -5.70
N GLY A 664 -33.29 -12.08 -6.33
CA GLY A 664 -33.89 -13.43 -6.35
C GLY A 664 -34.30 -13.90 -7.75
N LYS A 665 -35.51 -14.45 -7.89
CA LYS A 665 -36.09 -14.91 -9.16
C LYS A 665 -36.94 -13.78 -9.77
N VAL A 666 -36.98 -13.73 -11.11
CA VAL A 666 -37.82 -12.76 -11.84
C VAL A 666 -39.29 -13.09 -11.65
N ILE A 667 -40.05 -12.20 -11.02
CA ILE A 667 -41.49 -12.32 -10.81
C ILE A 667 -42.31 -11.56 -11.84
N TRP A 668 -41.77 -10.47 -12.41
CA TRP A 668 -42.39 -9.69 -13.49
C TRP A 668 -41.35 -9.11 -14.45
N GLN A 669 -41.78 -8.82 -15.65
CA GLN A 669 -41.00 -8.10 -16.67
C GLN A 669 -41.85 -7.08 -17.43
N SER A 670 -41.22 -5.99 -17.88
CA SER A 670 -41.84 -4.97 -18.73
C SER A 670 -40.82 -4.49 -19.78
N PRO A 671 -41.16 -4.49 -21.05
CA PRO A 671 -42.45 -4.90 -21.69
C PRO A 671 -42.78 -6.39 -21.54
N LYS A 672 -44.03 -6.77 -21.79
CA LYS A 672 -44.50 -8.16 -21.67
C LYS A 672 -43.78 -9.08 -22.68
N PRO A 673 -43.60 -10.39 -22.38
CA PRO A 673 -43.08 -11.36 -23.35
C PRO A 673 -43.84 -11.32 -24.67
N GLY A 674 -43.16 -11.52 -25.78
CA GLY A 674 -43.74 -11.50 -27.10
C GLY A 674 -43.90 -10.10 -27.73
N THR A 675 -43.67 -9.01 -26.98
CA THR A 675 -43.70 -7.65 -27.51
C THR A 675 -42.58 -7.40 -28.52
N LYS A 676 -42.85 -6.79 -29.65
CA LYS A 676 -41.85 -6.41 -30.67
C LYS A 676 -41.30 -5.01 -30.34
N ILE A 677 -40.00 -4.90 -30.06
CA ILE A 677 -39.30 -3.64 -29.76
C ILE A 677 -38.00 -3.53 -30.57
N THR A 678 -37.41 -2.35 -30.60
CA THR A 678 -36.14 -2.12 -31.29
C THR A 678 -34.96 -2.68 -30.50
N ALA A 679 -33.92 -3.15 -31.19
CA ALA A 679 -32.65 -3.56 -30.56
C ALA A 679 -32.08 -2.44 -29.70
N GLY A 680 -31.51 -2.77 -28.56
CA GLY A 680 -30.96 -1.81 -27.59
C GLY A 680 -32.00 -1.23 -26.61
N SER A 681 -33.30 -1.55 -26.74
CA SER A 681 -34.35 -1.12 -25.79
C SER A 681 -34.17 -1.73 -24.41
N ILE A 682 -34.73 -1.05 -23.41
CA ILE A 682 -34.64 -1.47 -21.99
C ILE A 682 -35.80 -2.42 -21.65
N CYS A 683 -35.49 -3.59 -21.09
CA CYS A 683 -36.44 -4.48 -20.45
C CYS A 683 -36.26 -4.39 -18.94
N SER A 684 -37.28 -3.95 -18.21
CA SER A 684 -37.30 -3.89 -16.75
C SER A 684 -37.77 -5.23 -16.17
N ILE A 685 -37.06 -5.77 -15.20
CA ILE A 685 -37.40 -7.01 -14.49
C ILE A 685 -37.47 -6.75 -13.00
N GLY A 686 -38.51 -7.28 -12.33
CA GLY A 686 -38.64 -7.27 -10.89
C GLY A 686 -38.40 -8.67 -10.33
N LEU A 687 -37.67 -8.72 -9.22
CA LEU A 687 -37.23 -9.95 -8.57
C LEU A 687 -37.74 -9.99 -7.13
N LYS A 688 -37.99 -11.24 -6.67
CA LYS A 688 -38.37 -11.53 -5.29
C LYS A 688 -37.71 -12.83 -4.84
#